data_a375de5cefc4b145fda23fb4b7ec8367
#
_entry.id   a375de5cefc4b145fda23fb4b7ec8367
#
_cell.length_a   1.000
_cell.length_b   1.000
_cell.length_c   1.000
_cell.angle_alpha   90.00
_cell.angle_beta   90.00
_cell.angle_gamma   90.00
#
_symmetry.space_group_name_H-M   'P 1'
#
loop_
_entity.id
_entity.type
_entity.pdbx_description
1 polymer ?
#
loop_
_entity_poly.entity_id
_entity_poly.type
_entity_poly.pdbx_seq_one_letter_code
_entity_poly.pdbx_strand_id
1 'polypeptide(L)'
;MAYKSFKEYIEINHKDLLQNGIERFVAEHHDGQGFHAFAFSLLDQRIENLQVMSLSCRSDVGPRIEIDAHVKADIVSKGLGTSYYEAGRKTRWFTVCLKAVLKEGLHNVEIVNVDEYYNGRFDPENALDAYLIPYISSDQLEDIADDFTQFYCGSEVYNGWDSPLKKILKELDLKWYEADLPQGEMGRMYFREKEEDYDEFVLLPGKRFPKRVPVHKTISPGTMLISRDYYFINGYGSRADTIAHEIVHWDKHDHFFEILALLNDNEKSLYCDSAPVGSPEGLEGIAKARWWAEWQANALAPRYLMPRWIFKDLFQKLIEEQRSNDDIPESEIMECVIGQIAETFKVSVYEAKLRALQLEHKQAEGTFLRVKGKEQPPFSFNPDALDDYQTFILDGKNGSRLYKADTRFAELIDSEQFVYTGCVVCINNPLYVQKTDDPAYPQGYALTDFAREHVDLCCLKFTRHYSPDDSAYEYYDACYLCRDVNFADFKEVRDIDYSVNQDTIAEQEGLKGYEDESERLAKILEQLPGTFWGTFDAHMNRLKKERKITNEEMESRTGISERHIRDLRKKDVNVDRSTVYALCIGMHLHPYLSSDFVAKGCGGYPATKEGLFYRTLIERHYMEPLSYINKKLKERGYAPWGKEENIIDLNEDAEEI
;
A
#
# COMPACT_ATOMS: atom_id res chain seq x y z
N MET A 1 -16.06 -29.04 -30.79
CA MET A 1 -16.44 -29.82 -29.57
C MET A 1 -15.90 -29.05 -28.38
N ALA A 2 -16.69 -28.78 -27.38
CA ALA A 2 -16.18 -28.18 -26.16
C ALA A 2 -15.56 -29.28 -25.26
N TYR A 3 -14.34 -29.15 -24.86
CA TYR A 3 -13.64 -30.02 -23.92
C TYR A 3 -13.87 -29.52 -22.49
N LYS A 4 -14.02 -30.47 -21.54
CA LYS A 4 -14.25 -30.11 -20.13
C LYS A 4 -12.96 -29.68 -19.40
N SER A 5 -11.80 -30.12 -19.90
CA SER A 5 -10.49 -29.82 -19.30
C SER A 5 -9.36 -30.05 -20.30
N PHE A 6 -8.19 -29.47 -20.01
CA PHE A 6 -6.97 -29.71 -20.81
C PHE A 6 -6.57 -31.19 -20.80
N LYS A 7 -6.77 -31.87 -19.69
CA LYS A 7 -6.58 -33.32 -19.57
C LYS A 7 -7.41 -34.09 -20.59
N GLU A 8 -8.70 -33.76 -20.70
CA GLU A 8 -9.58 -34.40 -21.68
C GLU A 8 -9.16 -34.11 -23.12
N TYR A 9 -8.72 -32.87 -23.38
CA TYR A 9 -8.19 -32.51 -24.69
C TYR A 9 -6.95 -33.35 -25.06
N ILE A 10 -5.97 -33.49 -24.19
CA ILE A 10 -4.77 -34.30 -24.42
C ILE A 10 -5.14 -35.79 -24.61
N GLU A 11 -6.03 -36.33 -23.76
CA GLU A 11 -6.47 -37.71 -23.83
C GLU A 11 -7.16 -38.05 -25.18
N ILE A 12 -7.96 -37.14 -25.72
CA ILE A 12 -8.69 -37.37 -26.96
C ILE A 12 -7.80 -37.14 -28.20
N ASN A 13 -7.08 -36.02 -28.24
CA ASN A 13 -6.41 -35.60 -29.47
C ASN A 13 -4.97 -36.14 -29.60
N HIS A 14 -4.34 -36.61 -28.52
CA HIS A 14 -2.97 -37.09 -28.50
C HIS A 14 -2.85 -38.53 -27.99
N LYS A 15 -3.96 -39.27 -27.94
CA LYS A 15 -3.98 -40.63 -27.42
C LYS A 15 -3.01 -41.56 -28.17
N ASP A 16 -3.00 -41.50 -29.47
CA ASP A 16 -2.12 -42.35 -30.32
C ASP A 16 -0.64 -42.00 -30.09
N LEU A 17 -0.32 -40.73 -29.88
CA LEU A 17 1.02 -40.28 -29.59
C LEU A 17 1.50 -40.84 -28.22
N LEU A 18 0.67 -40.72 -27.18
CA LEU A 18 0.95 -41.25 -25.84
C LEU A 18 1.11 -42.78 -25.87
N GLN A 19 0.19 -43.47 -26.59
CA GLN A 19 0.24 -44.93 -26.73
C GLN A 19 1.54 -45.38 -27.38
N ASN A 20 1.90 -44.80 -28.53
CA ASN A 20 3.11 -45.13 -29.27
C ASN A 20 4.38 -44.88 -28.45
N GLY A 21 4.41 -43.77 -27.66
CA GLY A 21 5.51 -43.47 -26.76
C GLY A 21 5.70 -44.50 -25.66
N ILE A 22 4.59 -44.91 -25.03
CA ILE A 22 4.63 -45.93 -23.99
C ILE A 22 4.99 -47.29 -24.56
N GLU A 23 4.46 -47.66 -25.76
CA GLU A 23 4.81 -48.91 -26.44
C GLU A 23 6.31 -49.02 -26.75
N ARG A 24 6.91 -47.90 -27.23
CA ARG A 24 8.37 -47.83 -27.45
C ARG A 24 9.11 -48.00 -26.15
N PHE A 25 8.75 -47.26 -25.09
CA PHE A 25 9.39 -47.36 -23.79
C PHE A 25 9.34 -48.77 -23.24
N VAL A 26 8.17 -49.43 -23.30
CA VAL A 26 8.00 -50.81 -22.85
C VAL A 26 8.87 -51.79 -23.67
N ALA A 27 8.99 -51.58 -24.97
CA ALA A 27 9.81 -52.43 -25.86
C ALA A 27 11.33 -52.26 -25.55
N GLU A 28 11.79 -51.03 -25.21
CA GLU A 28 13.19 -50.75 -24.91
C GLU A 28 13.61 -51.21 -23.49
N HIS A 29 12.68 -51.31 -22.55
CA HIS A 29 12.95 -51.58 -21.15
C HIS A 29 12.43 -52.96 -20.66
N HIS A 30 12.16 -53.88 -21.58
CA HIS A 30 11.56 -55.18 -21.25
C HIS A 30 12.44 -56.07 -20.36
N ASP A 31 13.74 -55.89 -20.36
CA ASP A 31 14.70 -56.75 -19.63
C ASP A 31 15.02 -56.33 -18.18
N GLY A 32 14.58 -55.14 -17.74
CA GLY A 32 15.14 -54.58 -16.53
C GLY A 32 14.24 -54.34 -15.32
N GLN A 33 12.94 -54.10 -15.50
CA GLN A 33 12.12 -53.48 -14.45
C GLN A 33 10.78 -54.12 -14.13
N GLY A 34 10.77 -55.46 -13.98
CA GLY A 34 9.55 -56.14 -13.50
C GLY A 34 8.40 -56.17 -14.52
N PHE A 35 8.66 -55.87 -15.76
CA PHE A 35 7.77 -56.15 -16.87
C PHE A 35 7.76 -57.65 -17.27
N HIS A 36 8.58 -58.46 -16.55
CA HIS A 36 8.59 -59.92 -16.71
C HIS A 36 7.30 -60.54 -16.23
N ALA A 37 6.33 -60.56 -17.11
CA ALA A 37 5.27 -61.53 -16.95
C ALA A 37 5.66 -62.81 -17.69
N PHE A 38 6.35 -63.71 -16.96
CA PHE A 38 6.69 -65.03 -17.43
C PHE A 38 7.85 -65.21 -18.44
N ALA A 39 8.69 -66.21 -18.21
CA ALA A 39 9.89 -66.59 -18.92
C ALA A 39 9.64 -67.23 -20.29
N PHE A 40 8.83 -66.64 -21.13
CA PHE A 40 8.64 -67.06 -22.51
C PHE A 40 8.74 -65.89 -23.45
N SER A 41 9.41 -66.06 -24.59
CA SER A 41 9.58 -65.09 -25.65
C SER A 41 8.25 -64.40 -26.03
N LEU A 42 8.01 -63.27 -25.43
CA LEU A 42 6.87 -62.45 -25.72
C LEU A 42 7.16 -61.64 -26.98
N LEU A 43 6.51 -61.92 -28.06
CA LEU A 43 6.77 -61.29 -29.34
C LEU A 43 5.89 -60.03 -29.64
N ASP A 44 4.82 -59.81 -28.85
CA ASP A 44 3.92 -58.70 -29.08
C ASP A 44 3.33 -58.17 -27.77
N GLN A 45 3.76 -56.98 -27.37
CA GLN A 45 3.19 -56.24 -26.26
C GLN A 45 2.40 -55.07 -26.81
N ARG A 46 1.16 -54.89 -26.33
CA ARG A 46 0.30 -53.80 -26.72
C ARG A 46 -0.18 -53.04 -25.50
N ILE A 47 -0.36 -51.74 -25.67
CA ILE A 47 -0.94 -50.88 -24.66
C ILE A 47 -2.44 -50.80 -24.91
N GLU A 48 -3.23 -51.15 -23.91
CA GLU A 48 -4.68 -51.06 -23.92
C GLU A 48 -5.18 -50.24 -22.74
N ASN A 49 -6.44 -49.79 -22.78
CA ASN A 49 -7.11 -49.06 -21.71
C ASN A 49 -6.32 -47.83 -21.19
N LEU A 50 -5.66 -47.13 -22.12
CA LEU A 50 -4.91 -45.92 -21.79
C LEU A 50 -5.86 -44.82 -21.29
N GLN A 51 -5.55 -44.27 -20.13
CA GLN A 51 -6.26 -43.17 -19.47
C GLN A 51 -5.27 -42.14 -18.97
N VAL A 52 -5.46 -40.87 -19.27
CA VAL A 52 -4.73 -39.77 -18.67
C VAL A 52 -5.36 -39.47 -17.31
N MET A 53 -4.60 -39.68 -16.24
CA MET A 53 -5.09 -39.49 -14.87
C MET A 53 -4.95 -38.07 -14.38
N SER A 54 -3.80 -37.45 -14.66
CA SER A 54 -3.51 -36.04 -14.34
C SER A 54 -2.47 -35.48 -15.31
N LEU A 55 -2.40 -34.17 -15.37
CA LEU A 55 -1.35 -33.42 -16.06
C LEU A 55 -0.61 -32.56 -15.03
N SER A 56 0.71 -32.45 -15.17
CA SER A 56 1.53 -31.43 -14.54
C SER A 56 2.15 -30.60 -15.65
N CYS A 57 1.91 -29.30 -15.64
CA CYS A 57 2.37 -28.41 -16.70
C CYS A 57 3.39 -27.43 -16.15
N ARG A 58 4.36 -27.04 -16.98
CA ARG A 58 5.37 -26.03 -16.69
C ARG A 58 5.48 -25.08 -17.86
N SER A 59 5.71 -23.80 -17.55
CA SER A 59 6.02 -22.79 -18.55
C SER A 59 7.46 -22.98 -19.05
N ASP A 60 7.66 -22.88 -20.36
CA ASP A 60 8.97 -22.74 -21.02
C ASP A 60 9.02 -21.35 -21.67
N VAL A 61 10.00 -21.06 -22.46
CA VAL A 61 10.19 -19.74 -23.07
C VAL A 61 9.12 -19.41 -24.10
N GLY A 62 8.41 -18.30 -23.91
CA GLY A 62 7.36 -17.83 -24.80
C GLY A 62 6.15 -18.78 -24.82
N PRO A 63 5.57 -19.09 -26.01
CA PRO A 63 4.36 -19.91 -26.09
C PRO A 63 4.63 -21.41 -25.89
N ARG A 64 5.80 -21.81 -25.42
CA ARG A 64 6.16 -23.22 -25.21
C ARG A 64 5.73 -23.67 -23.82
N ILE A 65 5.22 -24.88 -23.76
CA ILE A 65 4.86 -25.56 -22.51
C ILE A 65 5.45 -26.96 -22.45
N GLU A 66 5.81 -27.38 -21.26
CA GLU A 66 6.14 -28.76 -20.94
C GLU A 66 4.95 -29.40 -20.20
N ILE A 67 4.59 -30.60 -20.60
CA ILE A 67 3.44 -31.31 -20.06
C ILE A 67 3.90 -32.70 -19.64
N ASP A 68 3.80 -33.01 -18.35
CA ASP A 68 3.98 -34.35 -17.84
C ASP A 68 2.60 -35.00 -17.74
N ALA A 69 2.28 -35.86 -18.69
CA ALA A 69 1.03 -36.63 -18.69
C ALA A 69 1.22 -37.90 -17.85
N HIS A 70 0.51 -37.97 -16.73
CA HIS A 70 0.46 -39.16 -15.88
C HIS A 70 -0.59 -40.11 -16.39
N VAL A 71 -0.13 -41.20 -16.98
CA VAL A 71 -0.97 -42.14 -17.75
C VAL A 71 -1.03 -43.47 -17.05
N LYS A 72 -2.23 -43.99 -16.90
CA LYS A 72 -2.52 -45.37 -16.50
C LYS A 72 -2.86 -46.21 -17.73
N ALA A 73 -2.19 -47.33 -17.93
CA ALA A 73 -2.43 -48.19 -19.08
C ALA A 73 -2.23 -49.68 -18.74
N ASP A 74 -2.85 -50.52 -19.51
CA ASP A 74 -2.67 -51.98 -19.41
C ASP A 74 -1.64 -52.46 -20.45
N ILE A 75 -0.58 -53.08 -19.99
CA ILE A 75 0.33 -53.83 -20.86
C ILE A 75 -0.23 -55.20 -21.08
N VAL A 76 -0.62 -55.50 -22.32
CA VAL A 76 -1.15 -56.79 -22.72
C VAL A 76 -0.10 -57.56 -23.51
N SER A 77 0.28 -58.72 -23.00
CA SER A 77 1.25 -59.59 -23.64
C SER A 77 0.53 -60.71 -24.36
N LYS A 78 0.87 -60.94 -25.62
CA LYS A 78 0.31 -62.01 -26.47
C LYS A 78 1.34 -63.11 -26.63
N GLY A 79 0.88 -64.36 -26.41
CA GLY A 79 1.71 -65.55 -26.60
C GLY A 79 1.79 -65.97 -28.07
N LEU A 80 2.88 -66.61 -28.44
CA LEU A 80 3.07 -67.27 -29.72
C LEU A 80 2.24 -68.55 -29.73
N GLY A 81 1.14 -68.55 -30.53
CA GLY A 81 0.31 -69.73 -30.78
C GLY A 81 -0.66 -69.45 -31.91
N THR A 82 -1.20 -70.54 -32.51
CA THR A 82 -2.16 -70.49 -33.61
C THR A 82 -3.52 -69.89 -33.23
N SER A 83 -3.76 -69.60 -31.96
CA SER A 83 -4.93 -68.88 -31.46
C SER A 83 -4.48 -67.66 -30.65
N TYR A 84 -5.07 -66.54 -30.96
CA TYR A 84 -4.89 -65.31 -30.18
C TYR A 84 -5.43 -65.51 -28.75
N TYR A 85 -4.54 -65.66 -27.78
CA TYR A 85 -4.94 -65.58 -26.39
C TYR A 85 -4.07 -64.58 -25.67
N GLU A 86 -4.67 -63.92 -24.73
CA GLU A 86 -3.99 -62.98 -23.82
C GLU A 86 -3.14 -63.80 -22.84
N ALA A 87 -1.81 -63.66 -22.92
CA ALA A 87 -0.90 -64.38 -22.06
C ALA A 87 -0.71 -63.73 -20.69
N GLY A 88 -1.02 -62.43 -20.60
CA GLY A 88 -1.00 -61.67 -19.36
C GLY A 88 -1.42 -60.22 -19.57
N ARG A 89 -2.00 -59.64 -18.52
CA ARG A 89 -2.38 -58.23 -18.45
C ARG A 89 -1.85 -57.65 -17.18
N LYS A 90 -1.13 -56.48 -17.27
CA LYS A 90 -0.60 -55.77 -16.13
C LYS A 90 -0.83 -54.30 -16.24
N THR A 91 -1.58 -53.74 -15.31
CA THR A 91 -1.79 -52.29 -15.25
C THR A 91 -0.55 -51.61 -14.67
N ARG A 92 -0.08 -50.55 -15.36
CA ARG A 92 1.07 -49.75 -15.00
C ARG A 92 0.76 -48.26 -15.15
N TRP A 93 1.57 -47.46 -14.47
CA TRP A 93 1.52 -46.01 -14.56
C TRP A 93 2.80 -45.51 -15.18
N PHE A 94 2.67 -44.51 -16.05
CA PHE A 94 3.77 -43.87 -16.78
C PHE A 94 3.67 -42.38 -16.65
N THR A 95 4.79 -41.70 -16.72
CA THR A 95 4.89 -40.26 -16.96
C THR A 95 5.41 -40.04 -18.38
N VAL A 96 4.58 -39.45 -19.23
CA VAL A 96 4.95 -39.10 -20.60
C VAL A 96 5.23 -37.61 -20.64
N CYS A 97 6.49 -37.25 -20.78
CA CYS A 97 6.92 -35.85 -20.86
C CYS A 97 6.77 -35.36 -22.29
N LEU A 98 5.95 -34.32 -22.47
CA LEU A 98 5.69 -33.70 -23.76
C LEU A 98 6.22 -32.26 -23.78
N LYS A 99 6.68 -31.82 -24.94
CA LYS A 99 6.86 -30.39 -25.26
C LYS A 99 5.89 -30.00 -26.36
N ALA A 100 5.33 -28.80 -26.23
CA ALA A 100 4.38 -28.28 -27.19
C ALA A 100 4.45 -26.76 -27.31
N VAL A 101 3.87 -26.21 -28.35
CA VAL A 101 3.63 -24.78 -28.56
C VAL A 101 2.13 -24.54 -28.39
N LEU A 102 1.76 -23.74 -27.40
CA LEU A 102 0.39 -23.34 -27.14
C LEU A 102 0.16 -21.92 -27.63
N LYS A 103 -0.22 -21.79 -28.90
CA LYS A 103 -0.58 -20.53 -29.55
C LYS A 103 -1.54 -20.81 -30.68
N GLU A 104 -2.76 -20.23 -30.62
CA GLU A 104 -3.85 -20.52 -31.54
C GLU A 104 -4.17 -22.01 -31.65
N GLY A 105 -4.03 -22.73 -30.54
CA GLY A 105 -4.15 -24.18 -30.43
C GLY A 105 -2.85 -24.81 -29.93
N LEU A 106 -2.89 -26.14 -29.71
CA LEU A 106 -1.72 -26.90 -29.30
C LEU A 106 -1.04 -27.49 -30.52
N HIS A 107 0.21 -27.08 -30.78
CA HIS A 107 0.98 -27.50 -31.96
C HIS A 107 2.32 -28.10 -31.58
N ASN A 108 2.93 -28.82 -32.55
CA ASN A 108 4.26 -29.41 -32.40
C ASN A 108 4.42 -30.22 -31.11
N VAL A 109 3.43 -31.05 -30.81
CA VAL A 109 3.45 -31.90 -29.62
C VAL A 109 4.44 -33.05 -29.86
N GLU A 110 5.50 -33.06 -29.07
CA GLU A 110 6.58 -34.06 -29.17
C GLU A 110 6.79 -34.72 -27.82
N ILE A 111 7.03 -36.05 -27.84
CA ILE A 111 7.47 -36.76 -26.63
C ILE A 111 8.97 -36.52 -26.46
N VAL A 112 9.33 -35.99 -25.30
CA VAL A 112 10.70 -35.77 -24.87
C VAL A 112 11.24 -37.03 -24.18
N ASN A 113 10.44 -37.57 -23.27
CA ASN A 113 10.79 -38.74 -22.47
C ASN A 113 9.53 -39.51 -22.02
N VAL A 114 9.71 -40.80 -21.72
CA VAL A 114 8.73 -41.63 -21.06
C VAL A 114 9.40 -42.35 -19.92
N ASP A 115 8.84 -42.27 -18.72
CA ASP A 115 9.34 -42.92 -17.51
C ASP A 115 8.22 -43.74 -16.83
N GLU A 116 8.60 -44.69 -15.98
CA GLU A 116 7.66 -45.22 -14.99
C GLU A 116 7.25 -44.07 -14.05
N TYR A 117 5.94 -44.03 -13.74
CA TYR A 117 5.43 -42.99 -12.83
C TYR A 117 6.05 -43.14 -11.44
N TYR A 118 6.72 -42.09 -10.99
CA TYR A 118 7.26 -41.98 -9.65
C TYR A 118 6.56 -40.78 -8.95
N ASN A 119 5.87 -41.06 -7.86
CA ASN A 119 5.18 -40.05 -7.07
C ASN A 119 6.20 -39.25 -6.24
N GLY A 120 6.78 -38.21 -6.79
CA GLY A 120 7.78 -37.41 -6.11
C GLY A 120 8.56 -36.39 -6.96
N ARG A 121 8.32 -36.33 -8.24
CA ARG A 121 8.89 -35.27 -9.11
C ARG A 121 7.87 -34.14 -9.32
N PHE A 122 7.57 -33.40 -8.28
CA PHE A 122 6.99 -32.08 -8.46
C PHE A 122 8.15 -31.08 -8.39
N ASP A 123 8.50 -30.53 -9.52
CA ASP A 123 9.36 -29.35 -9.59
C ASP A 123 8.45 -28.13 -9.45
N PRO A 124 8.50 -27.39 -8.33
CA PRO A 124 7.66 -26.21 -8.15
C PRO A 124 8.07 -25.04 -9.06
N GLU A 125 9.26 -25.09 -9.63
CA GLU A 125 9.75 -24.01 -10.49
C GLU A 125 8.98 -24.02 -11.82
N ASN A 126 8.38 -22.87 -12.16
CA ASN A 126 7.54 -22.65 -13.36
C ASN A 126 6.29 -23.55 -13.46
N ALA A 127 5.84 -24.14 -12.34
CA ALA A 127 4.65 -24.96 -12.32
C ALA A 127 3.38 -24.15 -12.61
N LEU A 128 2.47 -24.76 -13.36
CA LEU A 128 1.17 -24.20 -13.75
C LEU A 128 0.05 -25.06 -13.18
N ASP A 129 -1.08 -24.43 -12.84
CA ASP A 129 -2.26 -25.15 -12.40
C ASP A 129 -2.97 -25.87 -13.58
N ALA A 130 -4.12 -26.46 -13.30
CA ALA A 130 -4.91 -27.19 -14.32
C ALA A 130 -5.45 -26.29 -15.45
N TYR A 131 -5.44 -24.99 -15.28
CA TYR A 131 -5.81 -23.96 -16.25
C TYR A 131 -4.62 -23.14 -16.73
N LEU A 132 -3.41 -23.60 -16.45
CA LEU A 132 -2.15 -22.98 -16.83
C LEU A 132 -1.91 -21.60 -16.21
N ILE A 133 -2.46 -21.36 -15.03
CA ILE A 133 -2.11 -20.20 -14.19
C ILE A 133 -0.81 -20.52 -13.43
N PRO A 134 0.21 -19.65 -13.43
CA PRO A 134 1.41 -19.84 -12.62
C PRO A 134 1.10 -19.90 -11.12
N TYR A 135 1.80 -20.75 -10.39
CA TYR A 135 1.79 -20.70 -8.93
C TYR A 135 2.71 -19.58 -8.46
N ILE A 136 2.13 -18.47 -8.02
CA ILE A 136 2.87 -17.33 -7.47
C ILE A 136 2.43 -17.12 -6.03
N SER A 137 3.38 -17.20 -5.10
CA SER A 137 3.15 -16.89 -3.69
C SER A 137 3.45 -15.42 -3.39
N SER A 138 2.93 -14.90 -2.28
CA SER A 138 3.10 -13.50 -1.89
C SER A 138 4.57 -13.08 -1.71
N ASP A 139 5.41 -13.99 -1.25
CA ASP A 139 6.84 -13.78 -1.06
C ASP A 139 7.64 -13.72 -2.36
N GLN A 140 7.13 -14.27 -3.47
CA GLN A 140 7.76 -14.22 -4.79
C GLN A 140 7.44 -12.95 -5.59
N LEU A 141 6.40 -12.20 -5.21
CA LEU A 141 5.90 -11.07 -5.99
C LEU A 141 6.95 -9.98 -6.26
N GLU A 142 7.79 -9.67 -5.27
CA GLU A 142 8.82 -8.65 -5.41
C GLU A 142 9.93 -9.10 -6.37
N ASP A 143 10.37 -10.34 -6.26
CA ASP A 143 11.45 -10.87 -7.10
C ASP A 143 10.98 -11.01 -8.55
N ILE A 144 9.76 -11.50 -8.78
CA ILE A 144 9.16 -11.57 -10.12
C ILE A 144 9.07 -10.18 -10.76
N ALA A 145 8.65 -9.18 -9.98
CA ALA A 145 8.53 -7.82 -10.50
C ALA A 145 9.89 -7.16 -10.76
N ASP A 146 10.87 -7.42 -9.90
CA ASP A 146 12.23 -6.91 -10.09
C ASP A 146 12.87 -7.53 -11.33
N ASP A 147 12.78 -8.85 -11.52
CA ASP A 147 13.30 -9.55 -12.70
C ASP A 147 12.65 -9.01 -13.99
N PHE A 148 11.32 -8.88 -14.00
CA PHE A 148 10.58 -8.34 -15.12
C PHE A 148 11.01 -6.90 -15.45
N THR A 149 11.01 -6.04 -14.45
CA THR A 149 11.32 -4.62 -14.67
C THR A 149 12.79 -4.37 -14.98
N GLN A 150 13.71 -5.14 -14.41
CA GLN A 150 15.13 -5.07 -14.77
C GLN A 150 15.38 -5.55 -16.20
N PHE A 151 14.70 -6.61 -16.63
CA PHE A 151 14.83 -7.14 -17.98
C PHE A 151 14.36 -6.12 -19.03
N TYR A 152 13.19 -5.52 -18.86
CA TYR A 152 12.62 -4.59 -19.84
C TYR A 152 13.10 -3.15 -19.68
N CYS A 153 13.38 -2.69 -18.47
CA CYS A 153 13.74 -1.31 -18.21
C CYS A 153 15.27 -1.10 -18.11
N GLY A 154 15.99 -2.04 -17.52
CA GLY A 154 17.43 -1.90 -17.27
C GLY A 154 17.75 -0.68 -16.38
N SER A 155 19.03 -0.37 -16.22
CA SER A 155 19.50 0.76 -15.42
C SER A 155 19.27 2.15 -16.06
N GLU A 156 18.87 2.20 -17.32
CA GLU A 156 18.73 3.46 -18.08
C GLU A 156 17.48 4.26 -17.75
N VAL A 157 16.45 3.64 -17.15
CA VAL A 157 15.19 4.31 -16.77
C VAL A 157 15.39 5.43 -15.75
N TYR A 158 16.52 5.44 -15.06
CA TYR A 158 16.83 6.39 -14.00
C TYR A 158 17.33 7.76 -14.44
N ASN A 159 17.91 7.83 -15.61
CA ASN A 159 18.55 9.07 -16.04
C ASN A 159 17.61 10.08 -16.70
N GLY A 160 16.32 9.78 -16.80
CA GLY A 160 15.41 10.68 -17.48
C GLY A 160 13.93 10.27 -17.44
N TRP A 161 13.27 10.36 -16.32
CA TRP A 161 11.84 10.73 -16.18
C TRP A 161 10.77 10.06 -17.06
N ASP A 162 11.07 9.05 -17.86
CA ASP A 162 10.07 8.23 -18.53
C ASP A 162 9.63 7.09 -17.59
N SER A 163 8.32 7.02 -17.33
CA SER A 163 7.72 5.93 -16.54
C SER A 163 8.18 4.56 -17.04
N PRO A 164 8.52 3.59 -16.18
CA PRO A 164 8.83 2.21 -16.57
C PRO A 164 7.82 1.65 -17.57
N LEU A 165 6.55 1.97 -17.38
CA LEU A 165 5.42 1.56 -18.20
C LEU A 165 5.61 1.86 -19.69
N LYS A 166 6.09 3.05 -20.03
CA LYS A 166 6.27 3.45 -21.43
C LYS A 166 7.34 2.61 -22.14
N LYS A 167 8.40 2.25 -21.41
CA LYS A 167 9.46 1.40 -21.94
C LYS A 167 8.98 -0.04 -22.09
N ILE A 168 8.29 -0.57 -21.09
CA ILE A 168 7.70 -1.92 -21.12
C ILE A 168 6.74 -2.06 -22.32
N LEU A 169 5.84 -1.11 -22.51
CA LEU A 169 4.90 -1.11 -23.64
C LEU A 169 5.63 -1.16 -24.99
N LYS A 170 6.71 -0.39 -25.11
CA LYS A 170 7.50 -0.35 -26.34
C LYS A 170 8.25 -1.66 -26.60
N GLU A 171 8.91 -2.21 -25.59
CA GLU A 171 9.69 -3.44 -25.72
C GLU A 171 8.80 -4.67 -25.99
N LEU A 172 7.58 -4.68 -25.43
CA LEU A 172 6.59 -5.72 -25.67
C LEU A 172 5.71 -5.49 -26.93
N ASP A 173 5.93 -4.39 -27.66
CA ASP A 173 5.11 -3.93 -28.81
C ASP A 173 3.59 -3.88 -28.47
N LEU A 174 3.26 -3.49 -27.24
CA LEU A 174 1.87 -3.37 -26.79
C LEU A 174 1.30 -2.00 -27.13
N LYS A 175 0.02 -1.98 -27.50
CA LYS A 175 -0.74 -0.79 -27.85
C LYS A 175 -1.95 -0.66 -26.93
N TRP A 176 -2.34 0.57 -26.67
CA TRP A 176 -3.56 0.81 -25.92
C TRP A 176 -4.36 1.98 -26.52
N TYR A 177 -5.68 1.91 -26.35
CA TYR A 177 -6.63 2.91 -26.80
C TYR A 177 -7.67 3.18 -25.72
N GLU A 178 -8.09 4.44 -25.60
CA GLU A 178 -9.23 4.78 -24.74
C GLU A 178 -10.54 4.38 -25.42
N ALA A 179 -11.39 3.66 -24.70
CA ALA A 179 -12.67 3.21 -25.19
C ALA A 179 -13.77 3.41 -24.14
N ASP A 180 -15.02 3.41 -24.58
CA ASP A 180 -16.17 3.35 -23.70
C ASP A 180 -16.50 1.87 -23.45
N LEU A 181 -16.04 1.37 -22.29
CA LEU A 181 -16.23 -0.01 -21.88
C LEU A 181 -17.52 -0.16 -21.04
N PRO A 182 -18.08 -1.37 -20.93
CA PRO A 182 -19.21 -1.64 -20.05
C PRO A 182 -18.95 -1.19 -18.61
N GLN A 183 -20.01 -0.86 -17.88
CA GLN A 183 -19.90 -0.43 -16.50
C GLN A 183 -19.25 -1.51 -15.63
N GLY A 184 -18.17 -1.14 -14.92
CA GLY A 184 -17.38 -2.03 -14.08
C GLY A 184 -16.16 -2.64 -14.77
N GLU A 185 -16.02 -2.47 -16.08
CA GLU A 185 -14.84 -2.92 -16.84
C GLU A 185 -13.83 -1.76 -16.97
N MET A 186 -12.62 -1.96 -16.42
CA MET A 186 -11.58 -0.93 -16.39
C MET A 186 -10.64 -1.02 -17.60
N GLY A 187 -10.32 -2.23 -18.01
CA GLY A 187 -9.45 -2.54 -19.13
C GLY A 187 -9.82 -3.84 -19.81
N ARG A 188 -9.23 -4.09 -20.97
CA ARG A 188 -9.42 -5.32 -21.73
C ARG A 188 -8.19 -5.59 -22.59
N MET A 189 -7.50 -6.69 -22.33
CA MET A 189 -6.38 -7.18 -23.14
C MET A 189 -6.88 -8.13 -24.22
N TYR A 190 -6.35 -7.99 -25.45
CA TYR A 190 -6.63 -8.90 -26.55
C TYR A 190 -5.44 -9.81 -26.82
N PHE A 191 -5.64 -11.10 -26.62
CA PHE A 191 -4.65 -12.16 -26.88
C PHE A 191 -4.71 -12.70 -28.29
N ARG A 192 -5.83 -12.47 -28.97
CA ARG A 192 -6.08 -12.91 -30.35
C ARG A 192 -6.72 -11.79 -31.14
N GLU A 193 -6.57 -11.87 -32.46
CA GLU A 193 -7.29 -10.98 -33.37
C GLU A 193 -8.81 -11.12 -33.19
N LYS A 194 -9.49 -9.98 -33.06
CA LYS A 194 -10.94 -9.91 -32.89
C LYS A 194 -11.52 -8.69 -33.57
N GLU A 195 -12.64 -8.87 -34.25
CA GLU A 195 -13.47 -7.75 -34.66
C GLU A 195 -14.29 -7.26 -33.47
N GLU A 196 -14.20 -5.96 -33.18
CA GLU A 196 -14.82 -5.33 -32.01
C GLU A 196 -15.52 -4.05 -32.39
N ASP A 197 -16.72 -3.87 -31.84
CA ASP A 197 -17.48 -2.62 -31.91
C ASP A 197 -17.29 -1.87 -30.58
N TYR A 198 -16.73 -0.68 -30.63
CA TYR A 198 -16.60 0.19 -29.46
C TYR A 198 -16.68 1.65 -29.83
N ASP A 199 -16.92 2.51 -28.85
CA ASP A 199 -16.98 3.96 -29.06
C ASP A 199 -15.59 4.59 -28.83
N GLU A 200 -15.05 5.21 -29.89
CA GLU A 200 -13.88 6.06 -29.79
C GLU A 200 -14.27 7.50 -29.49
N PHE A 201 -13.41 8.20 -28.77
CA PHE A 201 -13.56 9.63 -28.53
C PHE A 201 -12.65 10.41 -29.49
N VAL A 202 -13.24 10.98 -30.53
CA VAL A 202 -12.51 11.70 -31.56
C VAL A 202 -12.75 13.21 -31.44
N LEU A 203 -11.66 13.98 -31.32
CA LEU A 203 -11.72 15.43 -31.42
C LEU A 203 -11.86 15.83 -32.90
N LEU A 204 -13.09 16.15 -33.31
CA LEU A 204 -13.36 16.62 -34.68
C LEU A 204 -12.76 18.01 -34.91
N PRO A 205 -12.25 18.30 -36.12
CA PRO A 205 -11.73 19.60 -36.45
C PRO A 205 -12.69 20.75 -36.11
N GLY A 206 -12.21 21.75 -35.39
CA GLY A 206 -13.00 22.92 -34.95
C GLY A 206 -13.94 22.68 -33.76
N LYS A 207 -13.92 21.51 -33.15
CA LYS A 207 -14.67 21.24 -31.90
C LYS A 207 -13.75 21.33 -30.68
N ARG A 208 -14.30 21.82 -29.56
CA ARG A 208 -13.57 21.93 -28.29
C ARG A 208 -13.64 20.66 -27.42
N PHE A 209 -14.59 19.79 -27.72
CA PHE A 209 -14.84 18.56 -26.96
C PHE A 209 -14.84 17.34 -27.89
N PRO A 210 -14.23 16.23 -27.51
CA PRO A 210 -14.28 14.99 -28.27
C PRO A 210 -15.72 14.48 -28.34
N LYS A 211 -16.05 13.85 -29.45
CA LYS A 211 -17.35 13.21 -29.68
C LYS A 211 -17.17 11.69 -29.66
N ARG A 212 -18.12 10.98 -29.07
CA ARG A 212 -18.26 9.52 -29.23
C ARG A 212 -18.55 9.18 -30.70
N VAL A 213 -17.75 8.32 -31.27
CA VAL A 213 -17.92 7.81 -32.64
C VAL A 213 -17.83 6.29 -32.57
N PRO A 214 -18.91 5.58 -32.89
CA PRO A 214 -18.85 4.13 -32.96
C PRO A 214 -17.89 3.70 -34.08
N VAL A 215 -17.01 2.79 -33.76
CA VAL A 215 -16.02 2.22 -34.67
C VAL A 215 -16.11 0.72 -34.67
N HIS A 216 -15.97 0.16 -35.85
CA HIS A 216 -15.78 -1.28 -36.03
C HIS A 216 -14.35 -1.52 -36.47
N LYS A 217 -13.57 -2.17 -35.66
CA LYS A 217 -12.15 -2.41 -35.94
C LYS A 217 -11.74 -3.85 -35.66
N THR A 218 -10.83 -4.32 -36.46
CA THR A 218 -10.07 -5.52 -36.14
C THR A 218 -8.97 -5.15 -35.14
N ILE A 219 -9.09 -5.67 -33.94
CA ILE A 219 -8.13 -5.48 -32.85
C ILE A 219 -7.07 -6.58 -32.92
N SER A 220 -5.82 -6.19 -33.04
CA SER A 220 -4.68 -7.13 -33.07
C SER A 220 -4.30 -7.61 -31.66
N PRO A 221 -3.71 -8.81 -31.53
CA PRO A 221 -3.10 -9.26 -30.27
C PRO A 221 -2.12 -8.23 -29.71
N GLY A 222 -2.02 -8.12 -28.39
CA GLY A 222 -1.19 -7.12 -27.70
C GLY A 222 -1.81 -5.72 -27.68
N THR A 223 -3.07 -5.58 -28.02
CA THR A 223 -3.82 -4.33 -27.91
C THR A 223 -4.68 -4.34 -26.65
N MET A 224 -4.70 -3.22 -25.94
CA MET A 224 -5.53 -2.98 -24.76
C MET A 224 -6.57 -1.89 -25.04
N LEU A 225 -7.80 -2.10 -24.63
CA LEU A 225 -8.79 -1.05 -24.50
C LEU A 225 -8.88 -0.64 -23.03
N ILE A 226 -8.80 0.65 -22.73
CA ILE A 226 -8.81 1.21 -21.38
C ILE A 226 -10.04 2.08 -21.21
N SER A 227 -10.80 1.85 -20.13
CA SER A 227 -12.01 2.61 -19.84
C SER A 227 -11.70 4.07 -19.56
N ARG A 228 -12.31 4.95 -20.35
CA ARG A 228 -12.16 6.39 -20.18
C ARG A 228 -12.92 6.91 -18.97
N ASP A 229 -14.11 6.41 -18.70
CA ASP A 229 -14.94 6.90 -17.60
C ASP A 229 -14.29 6.60 -16.24
N TYR A 230 -13.66 5.46 -16.09
CA TYR A 230 -12.93 5.11 -14.88
C TYR A 230 -11.77 6.07 -14.63
N TYR A 231 -11.02 6.43 -15.65
CA TYR A 231 -9.93 7.39 -15.58
C TYR A 231 -10.37 8.79 -15.18
N PHE A 232 -11.51 9.28 -15.71
CA PHE A 232 -12.03 10.59 -15.34
C PHE A 232 -12.45 10.67 -13.87
N ILE A 233 -12.91 9.57 -13.30
CA ILE A 233 -13.36 9.50 -11.90
C ILE A 233 -12.15 9.37 -10.96
N ASN A 234 -11.16 8.58 -11.31
CA ASN A 234 -10.08 8.17 -10.41
C ASN A 234 -8.69 8.80 -10.72
N GLY A 235 -8.53 9.49 -11.83
CA GLY A 235 -7.32 10.22 -12.21
C GLY A 235 -6.29 9.43 -13.03
N TYR A 236 -5.13 10.08 -13.29
CA TYR A 236 -4.08 9.51 -14.15
C TYR A 236 -3.44 8.23 -13.60
N GLY A 237 -3.31 8.12 -12.29
CA GLY A 237 -2.77 6.93 -11.63
C GLY A 237 -3.55 5.68 -11.98
N SER A 238 -4.88 5.75 -11.90
CA SER A 238 -5.76 4.63 -12.23
C SER A 238 -5.59 4.10 -13.66
N ARG A 239 -5.25 4.98 -14.63
CA ARG A 239 -4.96 4.54 -15.99
C ARG A 239 -3.64 3.77 -16.07
N ALA A 240 -2.60 4.25 -15.44
CA ALA A 240 -1.31 3.57 -15.41
C ALA A 240 -1.43 2.21 -14.73
N ASP A 241 -2.17 2.14 -13.63
CA ASP A 241 -2.43 0.90 -12.90
C ASP A 241 -3.22 -0.10 -13.77
N THR A 242 -4.27 0.34 -14.45
CA THR A 242 -5.03 -0.50 -15.39
C THR A 242 -4.13 -1.02 -16.52
N ILE A 243 -3.29 -0.18 -17.14
CA ILE A 243 -2.37 -0.62 -18.19
C ILE A 243 -1.36 -1.63 -17.63
N ALA A 244 -0.81 -1.40 -16.45
CA ALA A 244 0.12 -2.33 -15.81
C ALA A 244 -0.56 -3.66 -15.47
N HIS A 245 -1.81 -3.64 -15.02
CA HIS A 245 -2.61 -4.81 -14.77
C HIS A 245 -2.79 -5.67 -16.05
N GLU A 246 -3.12 -5.03 -17.16
CA GLU A 246 -3.24 -5.71 -18.47
C GLU A 246 -1.89 -6.27 -18.96
N ILE A 247 -0.78 -5.59 -18.65
CA ILE A 247 0.57 -6.09 -18.94
C ILE A 247 0.86 -7.37 -18.15
N VAL A 248 0.44 -7.46 -16.90
CA VAL A 248 0.61 -8.71 -16.11
C VAL A 248 -0.18 -9.85 -16.76
N HIS A 249 -1.39 -9.60 -17.23
CA HIS A 249 -2.14 -10.63 -17.96
C HIS A 249 -1.39 -11.08 -19.21
N TRP A 250 -0.81 -10.16 -19.96
CA TRP A 250 -0.01 -10.48 -21.13
C TRP A 250 1.25 -11.29 -20.82
N ASP A 251 1.92 -10.95 -19.74
CA ASP A 251 3.18 -11.59 -19.34
C ASP A 251 2.99 -12.94 -18.64
N LYS A 252 1.97 -13.08 -17.78
CA LYS A 252 1.80 -14.24 -16.90
C LYS A 252 0.66 -15.17 -17.28
N HIS A 253 -0.33 -14.69 -18.03
CA HIS A 253 -1.60 -15.42 -18.23
C HIS A 253 -1.90 -15.72 -19.69
N ASP A 254 -0.94 -15.55 -20.61
CA ASP A 254 -1.11 -15.87 -22.03
C ASP A 254 -1.52 -17.35 -22.25
N HIS A 255 -0.88 -18.28 -21.52
CA HIS A 255 -1.22 -19.70 -21.57
C HIS A 255 -2.64 -20.00 -21.08
N PHE A 256 -3.11 -19.26 -20.05
CA PHE A 256 -4.48 -19.37 -19.56
C PHE A 256 -5.50 -18.98 -20.64
N PHE A 257 -5.26 -17.90 -21.38
CA PHE A 257 -6.15 -17.49 -22.46
C PHE A 257 -6.12 -18.42 -23.65
N GLU A 258 -4.95 -18.91 -23.98
CA GLU A 258 -4.81 -19.91 -25.04
C GLU A 258 -5.53 -21.21 -24.70
N ILE A 259 -5.48 -21.67 -23.43
CA ILE A 259 -6.20 -22.86 -23.01
C ILE A 259 -7.72 -22.65 -22.98
N LEU A 260 -8.19 -21.48 -22.51
CA LEU A 260 -9.62 -21.16 -22.54
C LEU A 260 -10.17 -21.18 -23.95
N ALA A 261 -9.44 -20.60 -24.90
CA ALA A 261 -9.81 -20.63 -26.30
C ALA A 261 -9.76 -22.04 -26.91
N LEU A 262 -8.84 -22.89 -26.45
CA LEU A 262 -8.76 -24.29 -26.86
C LEU A 262 -9.94 -25.11 -26.35
N LEU A 263 -10.40 -24.85 -25.12
CA LEU A 263 -11.48 -25.56 -24.47
C LEU A 263 -12.88 -25.07 -24.92
N ASN A 264 -13.02 -23.77 -25.08
CA ASN A 264 -14.28 -23.09 -25.42
C ASN A 264 -14.02 -22.04 -26.50
N ASP A 265 -14.41 -22.29 -27.71
CA ASP A 265 -14.16 -21.49 -28.91
C ASP A 265 -14.64 -20.01 -28.86
N ASN A 266 -15.11 -19.50 -27.72
CA ASN A 266 -15.81 -18.21 -27.62
C ASN A 266 -15.07 -17.12 -26.79
N GLU A 267 -14.05 -17.45 -26.03
CA GLU A 267 -13.35 -16.42 -25.22
C GLU A 267 -12.10 -15.90 -25.97
N LYS A 268 -12.25 -14.76 -26.63
CA LYS A 268 -11.20 -14.12 -27.44
C LYS A 268 -10.54 -12.91 -26.74
N SER A 269 -11.03 -12.52 -25.58
CA SER A 269 -10.52 -11.39 -24.79
C SER A 269 -10.67 -11.63 -23.31
N LEU A 270 -9.77 -11.06 -22.52
CA LEU A 270 -9.92 -10.98 -21.08
C LEU A 270 -10.52 -9.65 -20.70
N TYR A 271 -11.31 -9.65 -19.66
CA TYR A 271 -11.82 -8.45 -19.04
C TYR A 271 -11.17 -8.27 -17.69
N CYS A 272 -10.65 -7.07 -17.45
CA CYS A 272 -10.32 -6.64 -16.10
C CYS A 272 -11.63 -6.34 -15.36
N ASP A 273 -12.14 -7.33 -14.68
CA ASP A 273 -13.15 -7.07 -13.66
C ASP A 273 -12.47 -6.37 -12.47
N SER A 274 -13.22 -5.54 -11.74
CA SER A 274 -12.74 -4.98 -10.48
C SER A 274 -12.14 -6.09 -9.61
N ALA A 275 -11.14 -5.71 -8.77
CA ALA A 275 -10.43 -6.62 -7.88
C ALA A 275 -11.32 -7.75 -7.34
N PRO A 276 -10.84 -8.99 -7.32
CA PRO A 276 -11.66 -10.11 -6.87
C PRO A 276 -12.19 -9.83 -5.48
N VAL A 277 -13.51 -9.79 -5.35
CA VAL A 277 -14.18 -9.54 -4.07
C VAL A 277 -14.42 -10.90 -3.41
N GLY A 278 -13.93 -11.07 -2.18
CA GLY A 278 -14.14 -12.29 -1.41
C GLY A 278 -13.00 -13.31 -1.54
N SER A 279 -13.12 -14.42 -0.83
CA SER A 279 -12.20 -15.54 -0.82
C SER A 279 -12.34 -16.41 -2.07
N PRO A 280 -11.26 -17.08 -2.56
CA PRO A 280 -11.37 -18.11 -3.59
C PRO A 280 -12.08 -19.37 -3.08
N GLU A 281 -12.42 -19.43 -1.79
CA GLU A 281 -13.16 -20.54 -1.19
C GLU A 281 -14.54 -20.70 -1.82
N GLY A 282 -14.84 -21.94 -2.20
CA GLY A 282 -16.09 -22.28 -2.88
C GLY A 282 -16.10 -21.99 -4.38
N LEU A 283 -15.04 -21.37 -4.94
CA LEU A 283 -14.86 -21.27 -6.38
C LEU A 283 -14.18 -22.53 -6.92
N GLU A 284 -14.67 -23.02 -8.05
CA GLU A 284 -14.11 -24.20 -8.75
C GLU A 284 -13.88 -23.91 -10.24
N GLY A 285 -13.00 -24.69 -10.85
CA GLY A 285 -12.78 -24.65 -12.29
C GLY A 285 -12.27 -23.29 -12.78
N ILE A 286 -12.82 -22.83 -13.88
CA ILE A 286 -12.43 -21.58 -14.56
C ILE A 286 -12.63 -20.35 -13.64
N ALA A 287 -13.68 -20.34 -12.83
CA ALA A 287 -13.94 -19.20 -11.93
C ALA A 287 -12.83 -19.03 -10.89
N LYS A 288 -12.31 -20.14 -10.34
CA LYS A 288 -11.16 -20.10 -9.43
C LYS A 288 -9.89 -19.68 -10.15
N ALA A 289 -9.66 -20.18 -11.35
CA ALA A 289 -8.50 -19.80 -12.16
C ALA A 289 -8.51 -18.30 -12.50
N ARG A 290 -9.66 -17.75 -12.92
CA ARG A 290 -9.83 -16.31 -13.14
C ARG A 290 -9.54 -15.49 -11.88
N TRP A 291 -10.06 -15.94 -10.73
CA TRP A 291 -9.81 -15.26 -9.46
C TRP A 291 -8.30 -15.16 -9.19
N TRP A 292 -7.55 -16.24 -9.41
CA TRP A 292 -6.09 -16.22 -9.22
C TRP A 292 -5.38 -15.34 -10.24
N ALA A 293 -5.80 -15.34 -11.50
CA ALA A 293 -5.24 -14.46 -12.53
C ALA A 293 -5.43 -12.97 -12.16
N GLU A 294 -6.63 -12.60 -11.74
CA GLU A 294 -6.94 -11.23 -11.29
C GLU A 294 -6.15 -10.85 -10.03
N TRP A 295 -6.05 -11.79 -9.06
CA TRP A 295 -5.25 -11.55 -7.86
C TRP A 295 -3.78 -11.28 -8.21
N GLN A 296 -3.17 -12.10 -9.07
CA GLN A 296 -1.80 -11.93 -9.53
C GLN A 296 -1.62 -10.59 -10.27
N ALA A 297 -2.56 -10.23 -11.14
CA ALA A 297 -2.49 -8.99 -11.89
C ALA A 297 -2.56 -7.76 -10.95
N ASN A 298 -3.51 -7.75 -10.02
CA ASN A 298 -3.62 -6.69 -9.02
C ASN A 298 -2.41 -6.62 -8.08
N ALA A 299 -1.79 -7.76 -7.78
CA ALA A 299 -0.60 -7.80 -6.94
C ALA A 299 0.67 -7.31 -7.66
N LEU A 300 0.87 -7.67 -8.91
CA LEU A 300 2.08 -7.35 -9.67
C LEU A 300 2.03 -5.96 -10.32
N ALA A 301 0.86 -5.46 -10.74
CA ALA A 301 0.74 -4.19 -11.44
C ALA A 301 1.40 -3.01 -10.70
N PRO A 302 1.12 -2.74 -9.42
CA PRO A 302 1.79 -1.66 -8.69
C PRO A 302 3.30 -1.89 -8.52
N ARG A 303 3.76 -3.14 -8.54
CA ARG A 303 5.19 -3.49 -8.49
C ARG A 303 5.90 -3.24 -9.82
N TYR A 304 5.22 -3.45 -10.93
CA TYR A 304 5.73 -3.10 -12.27
C TYR A 304 5.82 -1.58 -12.47
N LEU A 305 4.85 -0.84 -11.93
CA LEU A 305 4.85 0.63 -11.97
C LEU A 305 5.92 1.24 -11.09
N MET A 306 6.11 0.69 -9.89
CA MET A 306 7.01 1.20 -8.86
C MET A 306 7.96 0.09 -8.39
N PRO A 307 8.96 -0.31 -9.22
CA PRO A 307 9.89 -1.37 -8.88
C PRO A 307 10.62 -1.11 -7.55
N ARG A 308 10.78 -2.15 -6.73
CA ARG A 308 11.36 -2.07 -5.39
C ARG A 308 12.74 -1.38 -5.37
N TRP A 309 13.60 -1.77 -6.30
CA TRP A 309 14.96 -1.27 -6.39
C TRP A 309 15.03 0.23 -6.73
N ILE A 310 14.08 0.75 -7.56
CA ILE A 310 13.93 2.17 -7.87
C ILE A 310 13.34 2.93 -6.69
N PHE A 311 12.25 2.39 -6.18
CA PHE A 311 11.48 3.03 -5.14
C PHE A 311 12.33 3.30 -3.90
N LYS A 312 13.11 2.30 -3.44
CA LYS A 312 13.95 2.42 -2.24
C LYS A 312 14.99 3.53 -2.37
N ASP A 313 15.70 3.57 -3.50
CA ASP A 313 16.73 4.60 -3.73
C ASP A 313 16.12 6.01 -3.80
N LEU A 314 15.01 6.15 -4.53
CA LEU A 314 14.30 7.43 -4.63
C LEU A 314 13.73 7.87 -3.29
N PHE A 315 13.09 6.94 -2.56
CA PHE A 315 12.49 7.21 -1.26
C PHE A 315 13.51 7.73 -0.26
N GLN A 316 14.66 7.05 -0.14
CA GLN A 316 15.73 7.48 0.75
C GLN A 316 16.27 8.87 0.37
N LYS A 317 16.53 9.09 -0.90
CA LYS A 317 16.99 10.39 -1.42
C LYS A 317 16.01 11.51 -1.09
N LEU A 318 14.71 11.28 -1.32
CA LEU A 318 13.69 12.28 -1.05
C LEU A 318 13.55 12.59 0.45
N ILE A 319 13.66 11.59 1.33
CA ILE A 319 13.68 11.82 2.79
C ILE A 319 14.84 12.74 3.16
N GLU A 320 16.06 12.48 2.66
CA GLU A 320 17.22 13.29 2.93
C GLU A 320 17.07 14.73 2.42
N GLU A 321 16.50 14.87 1.21
CA GLU A 321 16.18 16.19 0.62
C GLU A 321 15.16 16.95 1.47
N GLN A 322 14.07 16.31 1.90
CA GLN A 322 13.03 16.96 2.70
C GLN A 322 13.53 17.32 4.11
N ARG A 323 14.30 16.44 4.75
CA ARG A 323 14.93 16.71 6.06
C ARG A 323 15.96 17.83 6.02
N SER A 324 16.57 18.08 4.88
CA SER A 324 17.46 19.22 4.71
C SER A 324 16.71 20.56 4.58
N ASN A 325 15.39 20.53 4.46
CA ASN A 325 14.52 21.69 4.36
C ASN A 325 13.95 22.03 5.75
N ASP A 326 14.54 22.98 6.44
CA ASP A 326 14.14 23.42 7.80
C ASP A 326 12.69 23.95 7.88
N ASP A 327 12.03 24.19 6.74
CA ASP A 327 10.66 24.72 6.69
C ASP A 327 9.58 23.63 6.80
N ILE A 328 9.93 22.33 6.73
CA ILE A 328 8.97 21.22 6.76
C ILE A 328 9.02 20.52 8.12
N PRO A 329 7.91 20.46 8.87
CA PRO A 329 7.84 19.66 10.11
C PRO A 329 8.09 18.17 9.83
N GLU A 330 8.75 17.47 10.76
CA GLU A 330 9.07 16.04 10.61
C GLU A 330 7.80 15.20 10.35
N SER A 331 6.66 15.56 10.97
CA SER A 331 5.37 14.90 10.77
C SER A 331 4.81 15.02 9.32
N GLU A 332 5.28 16.01 8.56
CA GLU A 332 4.81 16.29 7.19
C GLU A 332 5.78 15.79 6.11
N ILE A 333 7.02 15.47 6.49
CA ILE A 333 8.06 15.01 5.55
C ILE A 333 7.56 13.81 4.73
N MET A 334 6.94 12.86 5.39
CA MET A 334 6.49 11.64 4.72
C MET A 334 5.39 11.91 3.67
N GLU A 335 4.46 12.83 3.92
CA GLU A 335 3.48 13.24 2.90
C GLU A 335 4.15 13.90 1.70
N CYS A 336 5.15 14.76 1.93
CA CYS A 336 5.90 15.38 0.85
C CYS A 336 6.64 14.34 0.02
N VAL A 337 7.28 13.36 0.66
CA VAL A 337 7.99 12.25 0.00
C VAL A 337 7.05 11.41 -0.84
N ILE A 338 5.93 10.96 -0.27
CA ILE A 338 4.92 10.16 -0.98
C ILE A 338 4.32 10.95 -2.15
N GLY A 339 4.04 12.24 -1.97
CA GLY A 339 3.55 13.11 -3.05
C GLY A 339 4.53 13.21 -4.22
N GLN A 340 5.83 13.37 -3.95
CA GLN A 340 6.86 13.43 -4.99
C GLN A 340 7.06 12.08 -5.69
N ILE A 341 6.97 10.97 -4.95
CA ILE A 341 6.98 9.63 -5.53
C ILE A 341 5.80 9.43 -6.45
N ALA A 342 4.59 9.79 -6.02
CA ALA A 342 3.39 9.71 -6.84
C ALA A 342 3.53 10.50 -8.14
N GLU A 343 4.11 11.70 -8.06
CA GLU A 343 4.38 12.53 -9.24
C GLU A 343 5.43 11.89 -10.16
N THR A 344 6.49 11.32 -9.60
CA THR A 344 7.59 10.69 -10.36
C THR A 344 7.10 9.49 -11.14
N PHE A 345 6.36 8.59 -10.50
CA PHE A 345 5.84 7.38 -11.14
C PHE A 345 4.51 7.58 -11.89
N LYS A 346 3.91 8.78 -11.79
CA LYS A 346 2.60 9.10 -12.39
C LYS A 346 1.47 8.21 -11.86
N VAL A 347 1.53 7.89 -10.59
CA VAL A 347 0.54 7.12 -9.85
C VAL A 347 -0.23 8.02 -8.89
N SER A 348 -1.31 7.51 -8.28
CA SER A 348 -1.98 8.25 -7.22
C SER A 348 -1.15 8.28 -5.93
N VAL A 349 -1.38 9.28 -5.07
CA VAL A 349 -0.72 9.35 -3.75
C VAL A 349 -1.05 8.12 -2.90
N TYR A 350 -2.22 7.54 -3.06
CA TYR A 350 -2.61 6.32 -2.36
C TYR A 350 -1.81 5.10 -2.83
N GLU A 351 -1.63 4.93 -4.15
CA GLU A 351 -0.80 3.86 -4.71
C GLU A 351 0.65 3.99 -4.26
N ALA A 352 1.21 5.21 -4.28
CA ALA A 352 2.56 5.48 -3.78
C ALA A 352 2.69 5.16 -2.29
N LYS A 353 1.71 5.56 -1.47
CA LYS A 353 1.64 5.22 -0.05
C LYS A 353 1.59 3.72 0.18
N LEU A 354 0.72 3.01 -0.55
CA LEU A 354 0.62 1.56 -0.44
C LEU A 354 1.93 0.87 -0.76
N ARG A 355 2.58 1.35 -1.81
CA ARG A 355 3.87 0.81 -2.21
C ARG A 355 4.95 1.04 -1.16
N ALA A 356 4.97 2.21 -0.51
CA ALA A 356 5.86 2.49 0.60
C ALA A 356 5.65 1.49 1.75
N LEU A 357 4.40 1.21 2.11
CA LEU A 357 4.06 0.26 3.17
C LEU A 357 4.44 -1.18 2.82
N GLN A 358 4.23 -1.61 1.58
CA GLN A 358 4.69 -2.93 1.10
C GLN A 358 6.21 -3.08 1.18
N LEU A 359 6.94 -1.99 1.07
CA LEU A 359 8.39 -1.93 1.20
C LEU A 359 8.85 -1.61 2.63
N GLU A 360 7.97 -1.84 3.62
CA GLU A 360 8.24 -1.73 5.05
C GLU A 360 8.48 -0.31 5.57
N HIS A 361 8.12 0.72 4.79
CA HIS A 361 8.15 2.10 5.26
C HIS A 361 6.92 2.43 6.09
N LYS A 362 6.83 1.89 7.30
CA LYS A 362 5.66 1.98 8.20
C LYS A 362 5.25 3.41 8.53
N GLN A 363 6.17 4.38 8.51
CA GLN A 363 5.88 5.81 8.72
C GLN A 363 4.84 6.36 7.73
N ALA A 364 4.74 5.76 6.53
CA ALA A 364 3.75 6.15 5.55
C ALA A 364 2.30 5.88 5.99
N GLU A 365 2.08 5.07 7.01
CA GLU A 365 0.73 4.79 7.55
C GLU A 365 0.04 6.06 8.08
N GLY A 366 0.80 6.98 8.66
CA GLY A 366 0.30 8.25 9.18
C GLY A 366 -0.02 9.33 8.13
N THR A 367 0.13 9.04 6.84
CA THR A 367 -0.04 10.01 5.75
C THR A 367 -1.38 9.83 5.02
N PHE A 368 -1.90 10.91 4.41
CA PHE A 368 -3.12 10.90 3.57
C PHE A 368 -4.29 10.12 4.18
N LEU A 369 -4.52 10.33 5.47
CA LEU A 369 -5.61 9.68 6.18
C LEU A 369 -6.93 10.38 5.90
N ARG A 370 -7.96 9.58 5.66
CA ARG A 370 -9.35 10.07 5.54
C ARG A 370 -10.25 9.35 6.50
N VAL A 371 -10.87 10.10 7.42
CA VAL A 371 -11.86 9.58 8.35
C VAL A 371 -13.23 10.16 7.97
N LYS A 372 -14.17 9.29 7.59
CA LYS A 372 -15.49 9.70 7.13
C LYS A 372 -15.46 10.75 6.01
N GLY A 373 -14.52 10.56 5.06
CA GLY A 373 -14.33 11.46 3.92
C GLY A 373 -13.59 12.77 4.23
N LYS A 374 -13.18 13.02 5.47
CA LYS A 374 -12.37 14.17 5.86
C LYS A 374 -10.90 13.80 5.97
N GLU A 375 -10.04 14.62 5.42
CA GLU A 375 -8.59 14.48 5.58
C GLU A 375 -8.20 14.73 7.03
N GLN A 376 -7.24 13.95 7.50
CA GLN A 376 -6.64 14.11 8.82
C GLN A 376 -5.21 14.64 8.66
N PRO A 377 -4.73 15.48 9.58
CA PRO A 377 -3.35 15.90 9.58
C PRO A 377 -2.39 14.70 9.63
N PRO A 378 -1.26 14.74 8.90
CA PRO A 378 -0.28 13.66 8.92
C PRO A 378 0.38 13.53 10.28
N PHE A 379 0.87 12.34 10.58
CA PHE A 379 1.68 12.06 11.77
C PHE A 379 2.83 11.09 11.44
N SER A 380 3.84 11.06 12.29
CA SER A 380 4.98 10.17 12.18
C SER A 380 5.18 9.32 13.44
N PHE A 381 5.94 8.25 13.33
CA PHE A 381 6.29 7.34 14.43
C PHE A 381 7.55 6.55 14.10
N ASN A 382 8.16 5.93 15.12
CA ASN A 382 9.29 5.05 14.91
C ASN A 382 8.83 3.83 14.07
N PRO A 383 9.52 3.48 12.95
CA PRO A 383 9.18 2.33 12.11
C PRO A 383 9.05 1.00 12.86
N ASP A 384 9.87 0.83 13.92
CA ASP A 384 9.88 -0.39 14.73
C ASP A 384 8.79 -0.44 15.82
N ALA A 385 7.96 0.60 15.90
CA ALA A 385 6.92 0.70 16.92
C ALA A 385 5.68 -0.17 16.62
N LEU A 386 5.48 -0.58 15.37
CA LEU A 386 4.37 -1.43 14.96
C LEU A 386 4.87 -2.81 14.54
N ASP A 387 4.28 -3.85 15.12
CA ASP A 387 4.39 -5.20 14.59
C ASP A 387 3.55 -5.36 13.31
N ASP A 388 3.76 -6.45 12.60
CA ASP A 388 2.91 -6.83 11.49
C ASP A 388 1.47 -6.93 11.99
N TYR A 389 0.53 -6.42 11.18
CA TYR A 389 -0.90 -6.36 11.51
C TYR A 389 -1.29 -5.37 12.62
N GLN A 390 -0.40 -4.54 13.12
CA GLN A 390 -0.74 -3.46 14.05
C GLN A 390 -0.98 -2.14 13.32
N THR A 391 -1.77 -1.26 13.96
CA THR A 391 -2.02 0.10 13.50
C THR A 391 -2.34 1.01 14.68
N PHE A 392 -2.08 2.31 14.55
CA PHE A 392 -2.59 3.34 15.49
C PHE A 392 -4.00 3.80 15.13
N ILE A 393 -4.45 3.51 13.91
CA ILE A 393 -5.71 4.05 13.37
C ILE A 393 -6.90 3.25 13.88
N LEU A 394 -7.89 3.97 14.42
CA LEU A 394 -9.15 3.44 14.89
C LEU A 394 -10.29 4.31 14.37
N ASP A 395 -11.17 3.75 13.54
CA ASP A 395 -12.41 4.42 13.15
C ASP A 395 -13.47 4.38 14.25
N GLY A 396 -14.44 5.29 14.15
CA GLY A 396 -15.48 5.42 15.19
C GLY A 396 -16.40 4.19 15.34
N LYS A 397 -16.51 3.33 14.28
CA LYS A 397 -17.31 2.10 14.34
C LYS A 397 -16.59 1.03 15.14
N ASN A 398 -15.32 0.79 14.84
CA ASN A 398 -14.47 -0.10 15.62
C ASN A 398 -14.27 0.42 17.05
N GLY A 399 -14.06 1.72 17.22
CA GLY A 399 -13.98 2.34 18.54
C GLY A 399 -15.23 2.11 19.38
N SER A 400 -16.42 2.32 18.81
CA SER A 400 -17.70 2.05 19.50
C SER A 400 -17.91 0.57 19.82
N ARG A 401 -17.39 -0.33 18.97
CA ARG A 401 -17.46 -1.77 19.21
C ARG A 401 -16.52 -2.18 20.34
N LEU A 402 -15.27 -1.72 20.30
CA LEU A 402 -14.29 -1.98 21.35
C LEU A 402 -14.74 -1.43 22.71
N TYR A 403 -15.29 -0.22 22.74
CA TYR A 403 -15.85 0.38 23.95
C TYR A 403 -16.94 -0.48 24.60
N LYS A 404 -17.73 -1.21 23.81
CA LYS A 404 -18.75 -2.13 24.31
C LYS A 404 -18.22 -3.51 24.69
N ALA A 405 -17.15 -3.95 24.06
CA ALA A 405 -16.63 -5.30 24.17
C ALA A 405 -15.48 -5.43 25.18
N ASP A 406 -14.67 -4.39 25.35
CA ASP A 406 -13.50 -4.37 26.22
C ASP A 406 -13.71 -3.40 27.39
N THR A 407 -13.85 -3.96 28.60
CA THR A 407 -14.12 -3.20 29.83
C THR A 407 -12.95 -2.26 30.18
N ARG A 408 -11.71 -2.70 29.94
CA ARG A 408 -10.51 -1.89 30.23
C ARG A 408 -10.43 -0.69 29.29
N PHE A 409 -10.74 -0.89 28.01
CA PHE A 409 -10.81 0.22 27.06
C PHE A 409 -11.90 1.23 27.45
N ALA A 410 -13.08 0.76 27.82
CA ALA A 410 -14.15 1.62 28.30
C ALA A 410 -13.74 2.42 29.55
N GLU A 411 -13.11 1.78 30.55
CA GLU A 411 -12.62 2.45 31.76
C GLU A 411 -11.57 3.53 31.45
N LEU A 412 -10.64 3.29 30.51
CA LEU A 412 -9.62 4.24 30.10
C LEU A 412 -10.22 5.48 29.40
N ILE A 413 -11.27 5.27 28.61
CA ILE A 413 -11.99 6.38 27.95
C ILE A 413 -12.87 7.12 28.96
N ASP A 414 -13.63 6.43 29.78
CA ASP A 414 -14.56 7.03 30.77
C ASP A 414 -13.84 7.80 31.89
N SER A 415 -12.65 7.35 32.26
CA SER A 415 -11.79 8.06 33.22
C SER A 415 -10.99 9.22 32.59
N GLU A 416 -11.19 9.47 31.30
CA GLU A 416 -10.45 10.48 30.53
C GLU A 416 -8.91 10.28 30.59
N GLN A 417 -8.42 9.08 30.84
CA GLN A 417 -6.99 8.78 30.74
C GLN A 417 -6.53 8.77 29.30
N PHE A 418 -7.40 8.33 28.39
CA PHE A 418 -7.20 8.41 26.95
C PHE A 418 -8.36 9.14 26.29
N VAL A 419 -8.07 9.84 25.22
CA VAL A 419 -9.08 10.52 24.40
C VAL A 419 -8.97 10.09 22.93
N TYR A 420 -10.11 10.09 22.27
CA TYR A 420 -10.21 9.78 20.85
C TYR A 420 -10.13 11.08 20.04
N THR A 421 -9.19 11.19 19.13
CA THR A 421 -8.97 12.40 18.31
C THR A 421 -9.61 12.32 16.91
N GLY A 422 -10.44 11.32 16.65
CA GLY A 422 -11.10 11.10 15.36
C GLY A 422 -10.43 10.04 14.49
N CYS A 423 -9.16 9.71 14.73
CA CYS A 423 -8.45 8.63 14.04
C CYS A 423 -7.54 7.81 14.95
N VAL A 424 -7.09 8.33 16.08
CA VAL A 424 -6.23 7.63 17.05
C VAL A 424 -6.77 7.81 18.47
N VAL A 425 -6.35 6.94 19.37
CA VAL A 425 -6.65 7.03 20.83
C VAL A 425 -5.36 7.38 21.55
N CYS A 426 -5.30 8.58 22.07
CA CYS A 426 -4.10 9.19 22.63
C CYS A 426 -4.23 9.39 24.14
N ILE A 427 -3.11 9.34 24.86
CA ILE A 427 -3.02 9.70 26.28
C ILE A 427 -3.52 11.13 26.45
N ASN A 428 -4.44 11.35 27.40
CA ASN A 428 -4.96 12.68 27.71
C ASN A 428 -3.99 13.48 28.57
N ASN A 429 -2.95 13.95 27.94
CA ASN A 429 -1.94 14.80 28.53
C ASN A 429 -1.73 16.06 27.66
N PRO A 430 -1.61 17.26 28.23
CA PRO A 430 -1.38 18.50 27.47
C PRO A 430 -0.13 18.47 26.55
N LEU A 431 0.82 17.58 26.79
CA LEU A 431 1.95 17.36 25.89
C LEU A 431 1.50 16.74 24.57
N TYR A 432 0.47 15.89 24.60
CA TYR A 432 0.05 15.05 23.46
C TYR A 432 -1.25 15.51 22.82
N VAL A 433 -2.18 16.05 23.60
CA VAL A 433 -3.49 16.47 23.11
C VAL A 433 -3.84 17.88 23.57
N GLN A 434 -4.50 18.60 22.70
CA GLN A 434 -5.07 19.92 22.99
C GLN A 434 -6.58 19.88 22.76
N LYS A 435 -7.32 20.61 23.60
CA LYS A 435 -8.76 20.84 23.38
C LYS A 435 -8.93 21.81 22.24
N THR A 436 -9.88 21.51 21.36
CA THR A 436 -10.18 22.35 20.21
C THR A 436 -11.69 22.38 19.96
N ASP A 437 -12.17 23.53 19.52
CA ASP A 437 -13.56 23.71 19.04
C ASP A 437 -13.63 23.57 17.50
N ASP A 438 -12.54 23.21 16.84
CA ASP A 438 -12.47 23.00 15.39
C ASP A 438 -13.48 21.91 14.98
N PRO A 439 -14.41 22.21 14.03
CA PRO A 439 -15.37 21.25 13.51
C PRO A 439 -14.73 20.01 12.85
N ALA A 440 -13.44 20.06 12.49
CA ALA A 440 -12.68 18.92 12.01
C ALA A 440 -12.49 17.85 13.09
N TYR A 441 -12.52 18.26 14.36
CA TYR A 441 -12.35 17.40 15.54
C TYR A 441 -13.60 17.36 16.41
N PRO A 442 -14.70 16.71 15.98
CA PRO A 442 -15.98 16.72 16.70
C PRO A 442 -15.90 16.11 18.11
N GLN A 443 -14.80 15.44 18.45
CA GLN A 443 -14.51 14.92 19.78
C GLN A 443 -13.93 15.97 20.73
N GLY A 444 -13.60 17.16 20.21
CA GLY A 444 -13.05 18.27 20.97
C GLY A 444 -11.58 18.14 21.37
N TYR A 445 -10.85 17.21 20.73
CA TYR A 445 -9.42 16.98 20.96
C TYR A 445 -8.67 16.83 19.65
N ALA A 446 -7.52 17.49 19.53
CA ALA A 446 -6.55 17.33 18.44
C ALA A 446 -5.20 16.92 19.02
N LEU A 447 -4.37 16.25 18.22
CA LEU A 447 -2.97 15.98 18.58
C LEU A 447 -2.16 17.27 18.56
N THR A 448 -1.24 17.41 19.52
CA THR A 448 -0.21 18.46 19.46
C THR A 448 0.81 18.12 18.36
N ASP A 449 1.63 19.10 17.96
CA ASP A 449 2.70 18.84 16.99
C ASP A 449 3.69 17.78 17.51
N PHE A 450 4.00 17.82 18.81
CA PHE A 450 4.83 16.79 19.45
C PHE A 450 4.21 15.39 19.34
N ALA A 451 2.92 15.23 19.61
CA ALA A 451 2.25 13.95 19.49
C ALA A 451 2.15 13.50 18.03
N ARG A 452 2.01 14.41 17.08
CA ARG A 452 2.03 14.12 15.64
C ARG A 452 3.40 13.62 15.18
N GLU A 453 4.49 14.09 15.80
CA GLU A 453 5.85 13.62 15.52
C GLU A 453 6.17 12.28 16.21
N HIS A 454 5.43 11.92 17.27
CA HIS A 454 5.73 10.79 18.15
C HIS A 454 4.46 10.00 18.55
N VAL A 455 3.69 9.56 17.54
CA VAL A 455 2.43 8.83 17.80
C VAL A 455 2.67 7.52 18.55
N ASP A 456 3.79 6.86 18.29
CA ASP A 456 4.22 5.65 18.98
C ASP A 456 4.41 5.82 20.49
N LEU A 457 4.68 7.03 20.96
CA LEU A 457 4.89 7.31 22.39
C LEU A 457 3.57 7.53 23.15
N CYS A 458 2.51 7.94 22.47
CA CYS A 458 1.33 8.46 23.14
C CYS A 458 -0.01 7.82 22.70
N CYS A 459 -0.01 7.02 21.66
CA CYS A 459 -1.25 6.44 21.12
C CYS A 459 -1.31 4.93 21.32
N LEU A 460 -2.53 4.42 21.55
CA LEU A 460 -2.77 2.98 21.61
C LEU A 460 -2.57 2.36 20.23
N LYS A 461 -1.99 1.16 20.23
CA LYS A 461 -1.88 0.29 19.07
C LYS A 461 -3.01 -0.72 19.05
N PHE A 462 -3.48 -1.03 17.87
CA PHE A 462 -4.57 -1.96 17.65
C PHE A 462 -4.12 -3.07 16.72
N THR A 463 -4.36 -4.33 17.12
CA THR A 463 -4.09 -5.48 16.28
C THR A 463 -5.29 -5.78 15.40
N ARG A 464 -5.06 -5.94 14.12
CA ARG A 464 -6.06 -6.30 13.11
C ARG A 464 -6.21 -7.82 13.10
N HIS A 465 -7.43 -8.28 13.01
CA HIS A 465 -7.70 -9.71 12.88
C HIS A 465 -7.81 -10.12 11.42
N TYR A 466 -7.08 -11.17 11.08
CA TYR A 466 -7.22 -11.86 9.81
C TYR A 466 -7.93 -13.18 10.04
N SER A 467 -8.82 -13.54 9.12
CA SER A 467 -9.29 -14.91 9.06
C SER A 467 -8.10 -15.77 8.58
N PRO A 468 -7.77 -16.88 9.26
CA PRO A 468 -6.69 -17.78 8.83
C PRO A 468 -6.87 -18.31 7.40
N ASP A 469 -8.09 -18.29 6.90
CA ASP A 469 -8.46 -18.79 5.58
C ASP A 469 -8.31 -17.72 4.45
N ASP A 470 -7.94 -16.47 4.82
CA ASP A 470 -7.80 -15.34 3.90
C ASP A 470 -6.34 -15.06 3.48
N SER A 471 -5.48 -16.07 3.42
CA SER A 471 -4.07 -15.91 3.06
C SER A 471 -3.86 -15.19 1.70
N ALA A 472 -4.82 -15.31 0.79
CA ALA A 472 -4.82 -14.59 -0.48
C ALA A 472 -5.06 -13.08 -0.35
N TYR A 473 -5.56 -12.62 0.78
CA TYR A 473 -5.89 -11.22 1.05
C TYR A 473 -4.83 -10.47 1.86
N GLU A 474 -3.80 -11.14 2.38
CA GLU A 474 -2.75 -10.48 3.16
C GLU A 474 -2.20 -9.25 2.44
N TYR A 475 -2.01 -9.35 1.13
CA TYR A 475 -1.57 -8.25 0.29
C TYR A 475 -2.54 -7.08 0.29
N TYR A 476 -3.82 -7.33 0.06
CA TYR A 476 -4.85 -6.29 0.06
C TYR A 476 -5.06 -5.69 1.43
N ASP A 477 -4.88 -6.48 2.46
CA ASP A 477 -5.11 -6.10 3.84
C ASP A 477 -4.14 -5.05 4.35
N ALA A 478 -2.85 -5.24 4.15
CA ALA A 478 -1.83 -4.25 4.44
C ALA A 478 -2.11 -2.94 3.69
N CYS A 479 -2.63 -3.04 2.47
CA CYS A 479 -2.93 -1.93 1.60
C CYS A 479 -4.17 -1.12 2.01
N TYR A 480 -5.28 -1.77 2.35
CA TYR A 480 -6.55 -1.09 2.59
C TYR A 480 -6.58 -0.26 3.86
N LEU A 481 -5.82 -0.64 4.86
CA LEU A 481 -5.80 0.05 6.13
C LEU A 481 -5.28 1.47 6.08
N CYS A 482 -4.58 1.79 5.03
CA CYS A 482 -3.91 3.06 4.90
C CYS A 482 -4.58 4.00 3.88
N ARG A 483 -5.58 3.51 3.15
CA ARG A 483 -6.26 4.30 2.12
C ARG A 483 -7.32 5.21 2.68
N ASP A 484 -8.26 4.59 3.37
CA ASP A 484 -9.43 5.24 3.93
C ASP A 484 -9.84 4.47 5.16
N VAL A 485 -10.03 5.15 6.27
CA VAL A 485 -10.48 4.53 7.51
C VAL A 485 -11.87 3.89 7.35
N ASN A 486 -12.63 4.29 6.33
CA ASN A 486 -13.89 3.64 6.00
C ASN A 486 -13.72 2.18 5.52
N PHE A 487 -12.56 1.83 4.97
CA PHE A 487 -12.24 0.44 4.63
C PHE A 487 -11.92 -0.43 5.85
N ALA A 488 -11.69 0.16 7.02
CA ALA A 488 -11.63 -0.58 8.27
C ALA A 488 -12.95 -1.32 8.60
N ASP A 489 -14.03 -1.04 7.87
CA ASP A 489 -15.26 -1.83 7.90
C ASP A 489 -15.07 -3.30 7.49
N PHE A 490 -14.06 -3.60 6.69
CA PHE A 490 -13.75 -4.97 6.29
C PHE A 490 -12.94 -5.74 7.33
N LYS A 491 -12.34 -5.06 8.30
CA LYS A 491 -11.43 -5.66 9.25
C LYS A 491 -11.82 -5.31 10.66
N GLU A 492 -12.03 -6.36 11.41
CA GLU A 492 -12.27 -6.21 12.82
C GLU A 492 -10.94 -5.94 13.54
N VAL A 493 -10.81 -4.76 14.13
CA VAL A 493 -9.83 -4.56 15.19
C VAL A 493 -10.30 -5.36 16.40
N ARG A 494 -9.55 -6.35 16.84
CA ARG A 494 -9.96 -7.24 17.94
C ARG A 494 -9.17 -7.03 19.20
N ASP A 495 -7.88 -6.78 19.08
CA ASP A 495 -6.99 -6.70 20.22
C ASP A 495 -6.41 -5.29 20.35
N ILE A 496 -6.25 -4.86 21.60
CA ILE A 496 -5.68 -3.58 21.97
C ILE A 496 -4.36 -3.86 22.68
N ASP A 497 -3.29 -3.28 22.16
CA ASP A 497 -2.00 -3.30 22.84
C ASP A 497 -1.99 -2.19 23.91
N TYR A 498 -2.10 -2.60 25.14
CA TYR A 498 -2.03 -1.74 26.33
C TYR A 498 -0.60 -1.52 26.84
N SER A 499 0.43 -1.85 26.06
CA SER A 499 1.82 -1.64 26.45
C SER A 499 2.16 -0.14 26.58
N VAL A 500 1.37 0.70 25.92
CA VAL A 500 1.35 2.16 26.15
C VAL A 500 0.70 2.41 27.50
N ASN A 501 1.51 2.39 28.58
CA ASN A 501 1.03 2.60 29.93
C ASN A 501 1.44 4.00 30.40
N GLN A 502 0.47 4.77 30.93
CA GLN A 502 0.73 6.10 31.50
C GLN A 502 1.85 6.09 32.54
N ASP A 503 1.96 5.05 33.35
CA ASP A 503 2.98 4.98 34.40
C ASP A 503 4.37 4.62 33.83
N THR A 504 4.42 3.79 32.78
CA THR A 504 5.66 3.41 32.11
C THR A 504 6.16 4.53 31.19
N ILE A 505 5.23 5.26 30.53
CA ILE A 505 5.56 6.43 29.73
C ILE A 505 5.92 7.62 30.62
N ALA A 506 5.25 7.81 31.77
CA ALA A 506 5.67 8.82 32.73
C ALA A 506 7.04 8.53 33.34
N GLU A 507 7.43 7.27 33.51
CA GLU A 507 8.69 6.89 34.15
C GLU A 507 9.84 6.58 33.19
N GLN A 508 9.60 6.00 32.02
CA GLN A 508 10.69 5.59 31.09
C GLN A 508 10.80 6.42 29.81
N GLU A 509 9.69 6.89 29.26
CA GLU A 509 9.68 7.70 28.05
C GLU A 509 9.43 9.17 28.32
N GLY A 510 8.74 9.50 29.39
CA GLY A 510 8.81 10.80 30.01
C GLY A 510 10.27 11.19 30.29
N LEU A 511 11.08 10.26 30.77
CA LEU A 511 12.54 10.51 30.94
C LEU A 511 13.27 10.58 29.60
N LYS A 512 12.96 9.77 28.60
CA LYS A 512 13.67 9.76 27.32
C LYS A 512 13.19 10.83 26.34
N GLY A 513 11.90 11.09 26.25
CA GLY A 513 11.34 12.27 25.58
C GLY A 513 11.68 13.55 26.33
N TYR A 514 11.74 13.54 27.67
CA TYR A 514 12.28 14.61 28.48
C TYR A 514 13.80 14.75 28.36
N GLU A 515 14.54 13.68 28.15
CA GLU A 515 15.98 13.75 27.90
C GLU A 515 16.27 14.38 26.54
N ASP A 516 15.56 13.98 25.46
CA ASP A 516 15.76 14.57 24.13
C ASP A 516 15.19 15.99 24.06
N GLU A 517 14.04 16.26 24.66
CA GLU A 517 13.51 17.63 24.77
C GLU A 517 14.30 18.47 25.76
N SER A 518 14.73 17.92 26.89
CA SER A 518 15.59 18.64 27.82
C SER A 518 16.98 18.91 27.24
N GLU A 519 17.56 18.00 26.45
CA GLU A 519 18.78 18.25 25.69
C GLU A 519 18.58 19.32 24.61
N ARG A 520 17.47 19.27 23.88
CA ARG A 520 17.11 20.29 22.87
C ARG A 520 16.91 21.65 23.53
N LEU A 521 16.12 21.69 24.59
CA LEU A 521 15.89 22.93 25.37
C LEU A 521 17.16 23.43 26.04
N ALA A 522 18.00 22.54 26.58
CA ALA A 522 19.30 22.88 27.13
C ALA A 522 20.24 23.50 26.09
N LYS A 523 20.31 22.88 24.89
CA LYS A 523 21.08 23.44 23.75
C LYS A 523 20.58 24.82 23.34
N ILE A 524 19.26 25.03 23.33
CA ILE A 524 18.69 26.36 23.06
C ILE A 524 19.07 27.33 24.16
N LEU A 525 18.89 26.99 25.45
CA LEU A 525 19.21 27.82 26.58
C LEU A 525 20.70 28.20 26.65
N GLU A 526 21.61 27.28 26.37
CA GLU A 526 23.04 27.51 26.32
C GLU A 526 23.45 28.51 25.23
N GLN A 527 22.72 28.59 24.15
CA GLN A 527 22.96 29.49 23.03
C GLN A 527 22.33 30.88 23.25
N LEU A 528 21.42 31.02 24.23
CA LEU A 528 20.73 32.27 24.46
C LEU A 528 21.65 33.29 25.11
N PRO A 529 21.67 34.54 24.64
CA PRO A 529 22.37 35.63 25.30
C PRO A 529 21.88 35.87 26.73
N GLY A 530 22.76 36.35 27.59
CA GLY A 530 22.42 36.70 28.97
C GLY A 530 21.51 37.93 29.15
N THR A 531 21.18 38.64 28.09
CA THR A 531 20.34 39.84 28.09
C THR A 531 18.94 39.54 27.55
N PHE A 532 17.93 40.23 28.07
CA PHE A 532 16.56 40.10 27.58
C PHE A 532 16.43 40.36 26.07
N TRP A 533 16.93 41.47 25.59
CA TRP A 533 16.84 41.85 24.18
C TRP A 533 17.57 40.84 23.27
N GLY A 534 18.72 40.34 23.68
CA GLY A 534 19.46 39.35 22.92
C GLY A 534 18.72 38.00 22.89
N THR A 535 18.13 37.58 24.02
CA THR A 535 17.31 36.37 24.10
C THR A 535 16.07 36.51 23.25
N PHE A 536 15.40 37.67 23.28
CA PHE A 536 14.24 37.92 22.43
C PHE A 536 14.59 37.86 20.93
N ASP A 537 15.71 38.53 20.55
CA ASP A 537 16.16 38.47 19.15
C ASP A 537 16.52 37.03 18.70
N ALA A 538 17.18 36.26 19.57
CA ALA A 538 17.49 34.86 19.28
C ALA A 538 16.24 34.01 19.08
N HIS A 539 15.23 34.14 19.96
CA HIS A 539 13.96 33.44 19.80
C HIS A 539 13.21 33.83 18.50
N MET A 540 13.13 35.13 18.21
CA MET A 540 12.46 35.59 16.99
C MET A 540 13.19 35.14 15.73
N ASN A 541 14.53 35.08 15.73
CA ASN A 541 15.30 34.59 14.60
C ASN A 541 15.08 33.07 14.40
N ARG A 542 15.00 32.31 15.49
CA ARG A 542 14.66 30.89 15.46
C ARG A 542 13.25 30.69 14.93
N LEU A 543 12.24 31.34 15.50
CA LEU A 543 10.84 31.21 15.12
C LEU A 543 10.56 31.69 13.69
N LYS A 544 11.33 32.66 13.19
CA LYS A 544 11.27 33.08 11.80
C LYS A 544 11.70 31.96 10.85
N LYS A 545 12.72 31.18 11.24
CA LYS A 545 13.17 30.02 10.46
C LYS A 545 12.19 28.84 10.59
N GLU A 546 11.83 28.46 11.81
CA GLU A 546 11.03 27.28 12.13
C GLU A 546 9.55 27.44 11.78
N ARG A 547 8.95 28.61 12.03
CA ARG A 547 7.49 28.86 11.97
C ARG A 547 7.08 30.08 11.16
N LYS A 548 8.00 30.73 10.45
CA LYS A 548 7.76 31.96 9.66
C LYS A 548 7.18 33.14 10.47
N ILE A 549 7.31 33.11 11.79
CA ILE A 549 6.78 34.18 12.65
C ILE A 549 7.62 35.48 12.46
N THR A 550 6.96 36.50 11.91
CA THR A 550 7.56 37.83 11.67
C THR A 550 7.26 38.79 12.81
N ASN A 551 7.85 40.00 12.77
CA ASN A 551 7.49 41.05 13.74
C ASN A 551 6.03 41.51 13.56
N GLU A 552 5.50 41.51 12.32
CA GLU A 552 4.11 41.82 12.00
C GLU A 552 3.17 40.76 12.58
N GLU A 553 3.53 39.50 12.43
CA GLU A 553 2.79 38.38 13.04
C GLU A 553 2.78 38.47 14.58
N MET A 554 3.89 38.83 15.18
CA MET A 554 3.95 39.06 16.63
C MET A 554 3.09 40.27 17.05
N GLU A 555 2.99 41.32 16.25
CA GLU A 555 2.06 42.42 16.51
C GLU A 555 0.61 41.95 16.52
N SER A 556 0.20 41.17 15.54
CA SER A 556 -1.15 40.61 15.49
C SER A 556 -1.47 39.69 16.67
N ARG A 557 -0.52 38.87 17.11
CA ARG A 557 -0.68 37.94 18.23
C ARG A 557 -0.69 38.62 19.62
N THR A 558 0.02 39.73 19.78
CA THR A 558 0.23 40.36 21.10
C THR A 558 -0.34 41.75 21.23
N GLY A 559 -0.76 42.36 20.14
CA GLY A 559 -1.15 43.77 20.05
C GLY A 559 0.00 44.76 20.29
N ILE A 560 1.22 44.27 20.47
CA ILE A 560 2.42 45.08 20.65
C ILE A 560 2.92 45.54 19.28
N SER A 561 3.02 46.87 19.05
CA SER A 561 3.37 47.39 17.73
C SER A 561 4.71 46.85 17.21
N GLU A 562 4.75 46.58 15.90
CA GLU A 562 5.96 46.07 15.20
C GLU A 562 7.20 46.93 15.50
N ARG A 563 7.02 48.24 15.58
CA ARG A 563 8.10 49.18 15.96
C ARG A 563 8.65 48.88 17.35
N HIS A 564 7.77 48.64 18.32
CA HIS A 564 8.17 48.32 19.70
C HIS A 564 8.85 46.95 19.77
N ILE A 565 8.31 45.93 19.08
CA ILE A 565 8.93 44.60 18.94
C ILE A 565 10.34 44.73 18.36
N ARG A 566 10.52 45.52 17.31
CA ARG A 566 11.82 45.78 16.68
C ARG A 566 12.82 46.49 17.62
N ASP A 567 12.33 47.43 18.44
CA ASP A 567 13.15 48.11 19.42
C ASP A 567 13.58 47.18 20.58
N LEU A 568 12.66 46.31 21.04
CA LEU A 568 12.94 45.31 22.07
C LEU A 568 13.99 44.27 21.62
N ARG A 569 14.18 44.07 20.34
CA ARG A 569 15.19 43.16 19.76
C ARG A 569 16.57 43.77 19.60
N LYS A 570 16.73 45.08 19.71
CA LYS A 570 17.98 45.76 19.34
C LYS A 570 18.72 46.43 20.51
N LYS A 571 18.02 46.76 21.57
CA LYS A 571 18.58 47.54 22.67
C LYS A 571 17.92 47.17 24.00
N ASP A 572 18.65 47.47 25.06
CA ASP A 572 18.13 47.33 26.40
C ASP A 572 17.07 48.42 26.67
N VAL A 573 15.83 47.96 26.74
CA VAL A 573 14.65 48.78 26.99
C VAL A 573 13.99 48.23 28.24
N ASN A 574 13.63 49.13 29.17
CA ASN A 574 12.84 48.70 30.30
C ASN A 574 11.47 48.21 29.87
N VAL A 575 11.17 46.95 30.10
CA VAL A 575 9.97 46.28 29.64
C VAL A 575 9.09 45.94 30.82
N ASP A 576 7.80 46.19 30.72
CA ASP A 576 6.85 45.82 31.76
C ASP A 576 6.54 44.29 31.69
N ARG A 577 6.07 43.74 32.83
CA ARG A 577 5.77 42.33 32.99
C ARG A 577 4.69 41.84 32.02
N SER A 578 3.65 42.65 31.78
CA SER A 578 2.57 42.33 30.89
C SER A 578 3.07 42.08 29.46
N THR A 579 3.98 42.96 28.98
CA THR A 579 4.65 42.82 27.70
C THR A 579 5.48 41.52 27.62
N VAL A 580 6.26 41.20 28.67
CA VAL A 580 7.08 39.98 28.70
C VAL A 580 6.19 38.73 28.62
N TYR A 581 5.11 38.70 29.40
CA TYR A 581 4.17 37.57 29.41
C TYR A 581 3.41 37.42 28.08
N ALA A 582 2.97 38.55 27.51
CA ALA A 582 2.34 38.53 26.17
C ALA A 582 3.28 38.01 25.09
N LEU A 583 4.57 38.34 25.15
CA LEU A 583 5.57 37.83 24.21
C LEU A 583 5.81 36.32 24.42
N CYS A 584 5.81 35.81 25.65
CA CYS A 584 5.91 34.38 25.89
C CYS A 584 4.78 33.60 25.19
N ILE A 585 3.54 34.07 25.32
CA ILE A 585 2.35 33.48 24.71
C ILE A 585 2.40 33.69 23.21
N GLY A 586 2.64 34.90 22.69
CA GLY A 586 2.70 35.15 21.25
C GLY A 586 3.75 34.36 20.49
N MET A 587 4.85 34.01 21.14
CA MET A 587 5.91 33.16 20.61
C MET A 587 5.62 31.66 20.85
N HIS A 588 4.59 31.27 21.59
CA HIS A 588 4.36 29.92 22.07
C HIS A 588 5.61 29.27 22.69
N LEU A 589 6.29 30.04 23.58
CA LEU A 589 7.51 29.54 24.20
C LEU A 589 7.22 28.42 25.20
N HIS A 590 7.94 27.33 25.04
CA HIS A 590 7.92 26.26 26.03
C HIS A 590 8.15 26.77 27.46
N PRO A 591 7.47 26.24 28.50
CA PRO A 591 7.53 26.72 29.86
C PRO A 591 8.96 26.99 30.42
N TYR A 592 9.92 26.10 30.09
CA TYR A 592 11.32 26.29 30.48
C TYR A 592 11.97 27.51 29.83
N LEU A 593 11.71 27.70 28.52
CA LEU A 593 12.21 28.88 27.79
C LEU A 593 11.51 30.15 28.27
N SER A 594 10.22 30.06 28.56
CA SER A 594 9.45 31.18 29.15
C SER A 594 9.97 31.57 30.52
N SER A 595 10.36 30.62 31.36
CA SER A 595 10.93 30.89 32.68
C SER A 595 12.26 31.68 32.56
N ASP A 596 13.15 31.30 31.66
CA ASP A 596 14.41 32.06 31.39
C ASP A 596 14.10 33.45 30.82
N PHE A 597 13.18 33.54 29.87
CA PHE A 597 12.78 34.78 29.24
C PHE A 597 12.15 35.76 30.24
N VAL A 598 11.25 35.28 31.11
CA VAL A 598 10.61 36.05 32.17
C VAL A 598 11.66 36.49 33.23
N ALA A 599 12.60 35.62 33.61
CA ALA A 599 13.66 35.95 34.53
C ALA A 599 14.52 37.10 34.00
N LYS A 600 14.91 37.06 32.70
CA LYS A 600 15.70 38.08 32.03
C LYS A 600 14.94 39.40 31.78
N GLY A 601 13.62 39.30 31.50
CA GLY A 601 12.79 40.45 31.14
C GLY A 601 12.26 41.24 32.34
N CYS A 602 11.86 40.57 33.40
CA CYS A 602 11.23 41.23 34.55
C CYS A 602 11.57 40.63 35.91
N GLY A 603 12.68 39.91 36.01
CA GLY A 603 13.20 39.35 37.27
C GLY A 603 12.41 38.16 37.81
N GLY A 604 11.63 37.50 36.98
CA GLY A 604 10.82 36.34 37.35
C GLY A 604 9.37 36.64 37.74
N TYR A 605 8.65 35.61 38.12
CA TYR A 605 7.26 35.73 38.55
C TYR A 605 7.19 36.27 40.00
N PRO A 606 6.25 37.19 40.32
CA PRO A 606 6.06 37.65 41.68
C PRO A 606 5.67 36.49 42.62
N ALA A 607 6.21 36.50 43.85
CA ALA A 607 5.83 35.52 44.87
C ALA A 607 4.45 35.87 45.52
N THR A 608 3.43 36.04 44.67
CA THR A 608 2.08 36.41 45.07
C THR A 608 1.06 35.41 44.46
N LYS A 609 -0.17 35.42 44.96
CA LYS A 609 -1.26 34.60 44.37
C LYS A 609 -1.45 34.90 42.86
N GLU A 610 -1.32 36.18 42.52
CA GLU A 610 -1.37 36.66 41.14
C GLU A 610 -0.18 36.11 40.31
N GLY A 611 1.03 36.21 40.83
CA GLY A 611 2.23 35.69 40.15
C GLY A 611 2.21 34.18 39.95
N LEU A 612 1.65 33.42 40.89
CA LEU A 612 1.41 31.99 40.76
C LEU A 612 0.41 31.70 39.66
N PHE A 613 -0.66 32.50 39.55
CA PHE A 613 -1.66 32.34 38.49
C PHE A 613 -1.08 32.65 37.12
N TYR A 614 -0.27 33.71 37.00
CA TYR A 614 0.41 34.06 35.75
C TYR A 614 1.36 32.94 35.29
N ARG A 615 2.14 32.41 36.23
CA ARG A 615 2.99 31.26 35.97
C ARG A 615 2.20 30.06 35.48
N THR A 616 1.09 29.74 36.14
CA THR A 616 0.20 28.62 35.72
C THR A 616 -0.37 28.80 34.33
N LEU A 617 -0.76 30.05 33.96
CA LEU A 617 -1.24 30.34 32.62
C LEU A 617 -0.17 30.08 31.57
N ILE A 618 1.07 30.59 31.81
CA ILE A 618 2.19 30.39 30.87
C ILE A 618 2.59 28.90 30.81
N GLU A 619 2.66 28.20 31.94
CA GLU A 619 3.07 26.79 31.95
C GLU A 619 2.07 25.84 31.33
N ARG A 620 0.77 26.13 31.44
CA ARG A 620 -0.30 25.20 30.99
C ARG A 620 -1.00 25.61 29.70
N HIS A 621 -0.88 26.87 29.31
CA HIS A 621 -1.65 27.45 28.20
C HIS A 621 -0.74 28.27 27.25
N TYR A 622 0.55 27.97 27.18
CA TYR A 622 1.50 28.70 26.33
C TYR A 622 1.21 28.52 24.82
N MET A 623 0.47 27.52 24.44
CA MET A 623 0.03 27.30 23.04
C MET A 623 -1.29 27.99 22.71
N GLU A 624 -2.01 28.52 23.69
CA GLU A 624 -3.27 29.21 23.47
C GLU A 624 -3.04 30.66 22.99
N PRO A 625 -3.97 31.23 22.23
CA PRO A 625 -3.88 32.62 21.81
C PRO A 625 -3.98 33.57 23.00
N LEU A 626 -3.38 34.76 22.88
CA LEU A 626 -3.38 35.74 23.97
C LEU A 626 -4.81 36.23 24.33
N SER A 627 -5.75 36.21 23.38
CA SER A 627 -7.17 36.50 23.62
C SER A 627 -7.77 35.54 24.66
N TYR A 628 -7.50 34.23 24.55
CA TYR A 628 -7.92 33.23 25.52
C TYR A 628 -7.33 33.51 26.92
N ILE A 629 -6.03 33.78 26.98
CA ILE A 629 -5.34 34.13 28.23
C ILE A 629 -5.95 35.37 28.87
N ASN A 630 -6.18 36.42 28.09
CA ASN A 630 -6.79 37.66 28.54
C ASN A 630 -8.22 37.48 29.07
N LYS A 631 -9.01 36.60 28.42
CA LYS A 631 -10.32 36.20 28.95
C LYS A 631 -10.21 35.57 30.33
N LYS A 632 -9.23 34.66 30.55
CA LYS A 632 -8.95 34.06 31.87
C LYS A 632 -8.47 35.02 32.92
N LEU A 633 -7.70 36.00 32.53
CA LEU A 633 -7.24 37.11 33.41
C LEU A 633 -8.43 37.96 33.86
N LYS A 634 -9.30 38.37 32.93
CA LYS A 634 -10.49 39.17 33.19
C LYS A 634 -11.50 38.43 34.11
N GLU A 635 -11.71 37.15 33.90
CA GLU A 635 -12.54 36.31 34.77
C GLU A 635 -12.11 36.31 36.25
N ARG A 636 -10.83 36.55 36.47
CA ARG A 636 -10.22 36.65 37.82
C ARG A 636 -9.97 38.09 38.29
N GLY A 637 -10.38 39.09 37.52
CA GLY A 637 -10.21 40.50 37.84
C GLY A 637 -8.77 41.03 37.67
N TYR A 638 -7.94 40.33 36.91
CA TYR A 638 -6.57 40.76 36.60
C TYR A 638 -6.52 41.57 35.28
N ALA A 639 -5.50 42.43 35.14
CA ALA A 639 -5.30 43.20 33.93
C ALA A 639 -4.84 42.28 32.77
N PRO A 640 -5.34 42.55 31.55
CA PRO A 640 -4.93 41.79 30.36
C PRO A 640 -3.46 42.01 30.03
N TRP A 641 -2.83 41.04 29.36
CA TRP A 641 -1.45 41.15 28.86
C TRP A 641 -1.45 41.69 27.41
N GLY A 642 -0.37 42.35 27.03
CA GLY A 642 -0.26 42.96 25.71
C GLY A 642 -1.18 44.18 25.55
N LYS A 643 -1.54 44.49 24.31
CA LYS A 643 -2.47 45.57 23.98
C LYS A 643 -3.70 44.98 23.29
N GLU A 644 -4.67 44.60 24.09
CA GLU A 644 -5.87 43.85 23.66
C GLU A 644 -6.65 44.56 22.53
N GLU A 645 -6.63 45.90 22.49
CA GLU A 645 -7.31 46.69 21.47
C GLU A 645 -6.75 46.47 20.05
N ASN A 646 -5.58 45.88 19.93
CA ASN A 646 -4.88 45.65 18.65
C ASN A 646 -4.66 44.15 18.34
N ILE A 647 -5.19 43.25 19.16
CA ILE A 647 -5.09 41.83 18.90
C ILE A 647 -6.15 41.47 17.83
N ILE A 648 -5.69 40.99 16.69
CA ILE A 648 -6.58 40.47 15.65
C ILE A 648 -6.91 39.02 16.03
N ASP A 649 -8.16 38.77 16.38
CA ASP A 649 -8.65 37.40 16.60
C ASP A 649 -8.87 36.75 15.24
N LEU A 650 -7.93 35.95 14.79
CA LEU A 650 -7.96 35.27 13.49
C LEU A 650 -9.13 34.25 13.37
N ASN A 651 -9.88 34.05 14.45
CA ASN A 651 -11.02 33.14 14.49
C ASN A 651 -12.39 33.84 14.26
N GLU A 652 -12.49 35.16 14.28
CA GLU A 652 -13.77 35.86 14.05
C GLU A 652 -14.10 36.06 12.56
N ASP A 653 -13.09 35.99 11.66
CA ASP A 653 -13.32 36.19 10.22
C ASP A 653 -13.74 34.92 9.45
N ALA A 654 -13.93 33.79 10.14
CA ALA A 654 -14.36 32.54 9.52
C ALA A 654 -15.90 32.33 9.49
N GLU A 655 -16.69 33.21 10.07
CA GLU A 655 -18.16 33.12 10.05
C GLU A 655 -18.85 34.00 9.01
N GLU A 656 -18.11 34.78 8.19
CA GLU A 656 -18.70 35.67 7.16
C GLU A 656 -18.16 35.43 5.72
N ILE A 657 -17.77 34.25 5.32
CA ILE A 657 -17.59 33.92 3.88
C ILE A 657 -18.26 32.60 3.53
#